data_9f24d37c4dffd8390ee85fdbfa35436b
#
_entry.id   9f24d37c4dffd8390ee85fdbfa35436b
#
_cell.length_a   1.000
_cell.length_b   1.000
_cell.length_c   1.000
_cell.angle_alpha   90.00
_cell.angle_beta   90.00
_cell.angle_gamma   90.00
#
_symmetry.space_group_name_H-M   'P 1'
#
loop_
_entity.id
_entity.type
_entity.pdbx_description
1 polymer ?
#
loop_
_entity_poly.entity_id
_entity_poly.type
_entity_poly.pdbx_seq_one_letter_code
_entity_poly.pdbx_strand_id
1 'polypeptide(L)'
;MFNQRTRNGVKKILAITAASTMFSMFGSSISIIEAASAPGVYVTPKNSASSDIISIDWSPVQTAPYTYWAVHNWNQGGEAGGYAGFQQQSDFDENGKRTLHFAVWDPISSKEAIKAEYVSPTSVASNFGGEGTGLKIQTTYDWKNYNWYRMTMRSWQENGHTKFGQWLKDVSKNQWKLIGIMDFPVPNVTFNYGQMLFQEDWVGNGQDVREARVKNGYGRNISDKKWISWNTQSIEGQEPLNNNWDGGATSEYLWFKAGGDSRSTIGTGKTFTLNQPSQPEIGKLDYDVKSMYYENEKLNISWQLKDSSTPQFKGKIEIYNNENMTGQPINVINDIKSYQNGISQSISLPTNTYAKIVLTDIFDQTVEKKVKIKNESPNILEGDRFAWSMKGIGDFEFAKLNLNKSTEELQVSLIAGTPHNYFDSTYASIKVQDTSGKVVYNKEVYGNTQQNAESKTVPVKVGNFIELTHLEGAERAILTNLDNNKRESFDKKVIYEVTKDGLKKVNQIVIPKPDTEAPTQPLGLYASDVTTNSVELKWNPSTDNVGVKEYQVLRDGQLIQTVQGTTFTDQNLTANKEYKYAVRAVDAAGNTSIQSDILPIKTKDQNVSYEKWDPKKAYTKGDKVEYQGKFYEAVQSYQGNGDPTWIFALSLWQPFKMI
;
A
#
# COMPACT_ATOMS: atom_id res chain seq x y z
N MET A 1 -22.95 -3.83 -49.98
CA MET A 1 -21.65 -3.64 -49.33
C MET A 1 -21.83 -3.53 -47.81
N PHE A 2 -22.50 -4.49 -47.24
CA PHE A 2 -22.69 -4.55 -45.77
C PHE A 2 -22.55 -6.02 -45.38
N ASN A 3 -21.33 -6.57 -45.23
CA ASN A 3 -21.17 -7.92 -44.65
C ASN A 3 -19.68 -8.36 -44.47
N GLN A 4 -18.74 -7.43 -44.27
CA GLN A 4 -17.35 -7.81 -43.97
C GLN A 4 -16.77 -7.27 -42.65
N ARG A 5 -17.49 -6.38 -41.95
CA ARG A 5 -16.97 -5.82 -40.68
C ARG A 5 -17.32 -6.63 -39.41
N THR A 6 -18.34 -7.48 -39.47
CA THR A 6 -18.75 -8.36 -38.36
C THR A 6 -17.95 -9.65 -38.23
N ARG A 7 -17.25 -10.08 -39.29
CA ARG A 7 -16.41 -11.30 -39.21
C ARG A 7 -15.01 -11.10 -38.63
N ASN A 8 -14.50 -9.89 -38.61
CA ASN A 8 -13.17 -9.61 -38.04
C ASN A 8 -13.19 -9.35 -36.51
N GLY A 9 -14.34 -8.98 -35.96
CA GLY A 9 -14.49 -8.85 -34.49
C GLY A 9 -14.51 -10.19 -33.77
N VAL A 10 -15.12 -11.21 -34.39
CA VAL A 10 -15.20 -12.55 -33.80
C VAL A 10 -13.87 -13.32 -33.92
N LYS A 11 -13.04 -13.00 -34.92
CA LYS A 11 -11.71 -13.62 -35.03
C LYS A 11 -10.67 -13.09 -34.03
N LYS A 12 -10.86 -11.91 -33.44
CA LYS A 12 -9.96 -11.39 -32.40
C LYS A 12 -10.27 -11.94 -30.99
N ILE A 13 -11.49 -12.40 -30.76
CA ILE A 13 -11.87 -13.07 -29.49
C ILE A 13 -11.26 -14.49 -29.40
N LEU A 14 -10.95 -15.12 -30.57
CA LEU A 14 -10.27 -16.43 -30.60
C LEU A 14 -8.73 -16.35 -30.56
N ALA A 15 -8.14 -15.15 -30.60
CA ALA A 15 -6.67 -15.00 -30.58
C ALA A 15 -6.08 -15.02 -29.14
N ILE A 16 -6.90 -14.92 -28.09
CA ILE A 16 -6.45 -15.12 -26.70
C ILE A 16 -6.25 -16.61 -26.39
N THR A 17 -6.83 -17.51 -27.19
CA THR A 17 -6.69 -18.97 -27.06
C THR A 17 -5.57 -19.58 -27.93
N ALA A 18 -4.85 -18.79 -28.71
CA ALA A 18 -3.90 -19.32 -29.72
C ALA A 18 -2.41 -19.25 -29.32
N ALA A 19 -2.06 -18.72 -28.15
CA ALA A 19 -0.68 -18.72 -27.68
C ALA A 19 -0.21 -20.08 -27.12
N SER A 20 -1.10 -21.06 -27.00
CA SER A 20 -0.75 -22.43 -26.56
C SER A 20 -0.56 -23.45 -27.69
N THR A 21 -0.64 -23.06 -28.97
CA THR A 21 -0.66 -24.03 -30.08
C THR A 21 0.36 -23.80 -31.20
N MET A 22 1.51 -23.15 -30.94
CA MET A 22 2.59 -23.09 -31.93
C MET A 22 3.93 -23.59 -31.37
N PHE A 23 3.98 -24.86 -30.98
CA PHE A 23 5.22 -25.63 -30.92
C PHE A 23 4.93 -27.12 -31.14
N SER A 24 4.59 -27.50 -32.37
CA SER A 24 4.64 -28.90 -32.75
C SER A 24 4.95 -29.03 -34.24
N MET A 25 6.25 -29.07 -34.57
CA MET A 25 6.78 -29.81 -35.70
C MET A 25 8.28 -30.05 -35.49
N PHE A 26 8.62 -31.12 -34.82
CA PHE A 26 9.74 -32.02 -35.14
C PHE A 26 9.55 -33.28 -34.32
N GLY A 27 9.36 -34.40 -35.03
CA GLY A 27 9.01 -35.64 -34.43
C GLY A 27 10.14 -36.34 -33.67
N SER A 28 9.77 -36.86 -32.54
CA SER A 28 10.18 -38.15 -31.96
C SER A 28 9.18 -38.43 -30.84
N SER A 29 8.54 -39.59 -30.87
CA SER A 29 7.55 -40.06 -29.91
C SER A 29 8.12 -40.23 -28.51
N ILE A 30 8.08 -39.17 -27.73
CA ILE A 30 8.04 -39.19 -26.28
C ILE A 30 6.56 -38.89 -25.96
N SER A 31 5.88 -39.80 -25.29
CA SER A 31 4.57 -39.50 -24.69
C SER A 31 4.75 -38.37 -23.68
N ILE A 32 4.63 -37.15 -24.15
CA ILE A 32 4.47 -35.97 -23.31
C ILE A 32 3.10 -36.18 -22.69
N ILE A 33 3.07 -36.46 -21.39
CA ILE A 33 1.90 -36.17 -20.58
C ILE A 33 1.70 -34.67 -20.76
N GLU A 34 0.75 -34.28 -21.61
CA GLU A 34 0.32 -32.88 -21.69
C GLU A 34 -0.07 -32.47 -20.27
N ALA A 35 0.77 -31.63 -19.66
CA ALA A 35 0.41 -31.00 -18.41
C ALA A 35 -0.85 -30.15 -18.73
N ALA A 36 -1.98 -30.58 -18.20
CA ALA A 36 -3.23 -29.86 -18.42
C ALA A 36 -3.05 -28.45 -17.85
N SER A 37 -3.18 -27.42 -18.70
CA SER A 37 -3.16 -26.03 -18.24
C SER A 37 -4.32 -25.80 -17.27
N ALA A 38 -4.13 -24.99 -16.23
CA ALA A 38 -5.24 -24.57 -15.41
C ALA A 38 -6.17 -23.67 -16.24
N PRO A 39 -7.49 -23.87 -16.18
CA PRO A 39 -8.42 -23.04 -16.92
C PRO A 39 -8.39 -21.61 -16.39
N GLY A 40 -8.64 -20.64 -17.24
CA GLY A 40 -8.96 -19.28 -16.83
C GLY A 40 -10.24 -19.26 -15.98
N VAL A 41 -10.26 -18.47 -14.91
CA VAL A 41 -11.47 -18.21 -14.14
C VAL A 41 -11.81 -16.74 -14.24
N TYR A 42 -13.05 -16.46 -14.59
CA TYR A 42 -13.56 -15.10 -14.81
C TYR A 42 -14.59 -14.75 -13.74
N VAL A 43 -14.49 -13.55 -13.19
CA VAL A 43 -15.47 -12.99 -12.25
C VAL A 43 -16.01 -11.69 -12.84
N THR A 44 -17.30 -11.69 -13.18
CA THR A 44 -17.89 -10.58 -13.94
C THR A 44 -19.04 -9.91 -13.18
N PRO A 45 -18.93 -8.59 -12.92
CA PRO A 45 -20.02 -7.81 -12.34
C PRO A 45 -21.24 -7.79 -13.26
N LYS A 46 -22.43 -7.95 -12.69
CA LYS A 46 -23.69 -7.93 -13.45
C LYS A 46 -24.28 -6.52 -13.63
N ASN A 47 -23.80 -5.55 -12.85
CA ASN A 47 -24.33 -4.19 -12.80
C ASN A 47 -23.24 -3.12 -13.02
N SER A 48 -22.25 -3.41 -13.85
CA SER A 48 -21.25 -2.41 -14.22
C SER A 48 -21.79 -1.35 -15.19
N ALA A 49 -21.27 -0.16 -15.13
CA ALA A 49 -21.56 0.95 -16.05
C ALA A 49 -20.29 1.74 -16.37
N SER A 50 -20.36 2.63 -17.36
CA SER A 50 -19.27 3.55 -17.70
C SER A 50 -18.80 4.31 -16.48
N SER A 51 -17.56 4.14 -16.11
CA SER A 51 -16.98 4.60 -14.84
C SER A 51 -15.71 5.41 -15.08
N ASP A 52 -15.47 6.43 -14.24
CA ASP A 52 -14.22 7.15 -14.18
C ASP A 52 -13.28 6.61 -13.08
N ILE A 53 -13.85 5.89 -12.10
CA ILE A 53 -13.08 5.15 -11.09
C ILE A 53 -13.62 3.72 -11.02
N ILE A 54 -12.72 2.75 -10.97
CA ILE A 54 -13.02 1.36 -10.65
C ILE A 54 -12.11 0.91 -9.50
N SER A 55 -12.67 0.14 -8.56
CA SER A 55 -11.96 -0.27 -7.36
C SER A 55 -12.45 -1.64 -6.89
N ILE A 56 -11.53 -2.49 -6.45
CA ILE A 56 -11.85 -3.80 -5.89
C ILE A 56 -10.82 -4.21 -4.84
N ASP A 57 -11.25 -4.95 -3.84
CA ASP A 57 -10.37 -5.60 -2.88
C ASP A 57 -10.09 -7.04 -3.33
N TRP A 58 -8.83 -7.40 -3.36
CA TRP A 58 -8.32 -8.73 -3.74
C TRP A 58 -7.44 -9.30 -2.64
N SER A 59 -7.50 -10.61 -2.42
CA SER A 59 -6.66 -11.33 -1.46
C SER A 59 -6.24 -12.68 -2.02
N PRO A 60 -4.94 -12.96 -2.18
CA PRO A 60 -4.46 -14.29 -2.56
C PRO A 60 -4.57 -15.24 -1.37
N VAL A 61 -4.97 -16.47 -1.65
CA VAL A 61 -5.04 -17.56 -0.66
C VAL A 61 -3.94 -18.57 -0.92
N GLN A 62 -3.94 -19.13 -2.11
CA GLN A 62 -2.90 -20.02 -2.60
C GLN A 62 -2.39 -19.50 -3.95
N THR A 63 -1.08 -19.47 -4.09
CA THR A 63 -0.44 -18.91 -5.28
C THR A 63 0.43 -19.97 -5.95
N ALA A 64 0.47 -19.91 -7.27
CA ALA A 64 1.32 -20.73 -8.10
C ALA A 64 2.14 -19.83 -9.04
N PRO A 65 3.30 -20.28 -9.47
CA PRO A 65 4.09 -19.58 -10.49
C PRO A 65 3.30 -19.35 -11.77
N TYR A 66 3.75 -18.36 -12.52
CA TYR A 66 3.18 -18.03 -13.83
C TYR A 66 1.68 -17.74 -13.78
N THR A 67 1.20 -17.22 -12.65
CA THR A 67 -0.20 -16.86 -12.47
C THR A 67 -0.38 -15.35 -12.53
N TYR A 68 -1.40 -14.95 -13.28
CA TYR A 68 -1.86 -13.59 -13.36
C TYR A 68 -3.29 -13.47 -12.82
N TRP A 69 -3.51 -12.48 -11.96
CA TRP A 69 -4.83 -12.05 -11.50
C TRP A 69 -5.06 -10.63 -11.99
N ALA A 70 -5.71 -10.49 -13.16
CA ALA A 70 -6.17 -9.20 -13.66
C ALA A 70 -7.42 -8.81 -12.89
N VAL A 71 -7.26 -8.08 -11.80
CA VAL A 71 -8.40 -7.68 -10.94
C VAL A 71 -9.26 -6.59 -11.57
N HIS A 72 -8.72 -5.89 -12.54
CA HIS A 72 -9.42 -4.99 -13.44
C HIS A 72 -9.06 -5.31 -14.88
N ASN A 73 -10.07 -5.50 -15.71
CA ASN A 73 -9.99 -5.57 -17.15
C ASN A 73 -11.10 -4.67 -17.71
N TRP A 74 -10.81 -3.86 -18.68
CA TRP A 74 -11.76 -2.90 -19.24
C TRP A 74 -11.58 -2.71 -20.73
N ASN A 75 -12.63 -2.28 -21.42
CA ASN A 75 -12.64 -1.90 -22.85
C ASN A 75 -12.00 -2.95 -23.77
N GLN A 76 -12.09 -4.22 -23.45
CA GLN A 76 -11.44 -5.30 -24.19
C GLN A 76 -11.78 -5.24 -25.69
N GLY A 77 -10.73 -5.10 -26.53
CA GLY A 77 -10.87 -4.98 -27.99
C GLY A 77 -11.36 -3.60 -28.47
N GLY A 78 -11.55 -2.65 -27.56
CA GLY A 78 -11.93 -1.25 -27.86
C GLY A 78 -10.83 -0.25 -27.56
N GLU A 79 -11.19 1.03 -27.68
CA GLU A 79 -10.26 2.15 -27.43
C GLU A 79 -9.78 2.14 -25.97
N ALA A 80 -8.48 2.22 -25.76
CA ALA A 80 -7.80 2.09 -24.47
C ALA A 80 -8.22 0.84 -23.69
N GLY A 81 -8.38 -0.29 -24.38
CA GLY A 81 -8.48 -1.57 -23.70
C GLY A 81 -7.28 -1.77 -22.79
N GLY A 82 -7.50 -2.32 -21.60
CA GLY A 82 -6.42 -2.46 -20.63
C GLY A 82 -6.75 -3.42 -19.51
N TYR A 83 -5.72 -3.72 -18.72
CA TYR A 83 -5.86 -4.53 -17.53
C TYR A 83 -4.86 -4.11 -16.44
N ALA A 84 -5.24 -4.37 -15.20
CA ALA A 84 -4.42 -4.12 -14.04
C ALA A 84 -4.58 -5.24 -13.01
N GLY A 85 -3.48 -5.65 -12.37
CA GLY A 85 -3.57 -6.75 -11.43
C GLY A 85 -2.25 -7.17 -10.80
N PHE A 86 -2.24 -8.41 -10.31
CA PHE A 86 -1.16 -9.03 -9.56
C PHE A 86 -0.61 -10.24 -10.33
N GLN A 87 0.68 -10.45 -10.24
CA GLN A 87 1.35 -11.54 -10.95
C GLN A 87 2.39 -12.23 -10.08
N GLN A 88 2.41 -13.55 -10.13
CA GLN A 88 3.50 -14.39 -9.64
C GLN A 88 4.28 -14.92 -10.83
N GLN A 89 5.56 -14.53 -10.97
CA GLN A 89 6.32 -14.80 -12.20
C GLN A 89 7.07 -16.13 -12.22
N SER A 90 7.62 -16.60 -11.12
CA SER A 90 8.37 -17.87 -11.08
C SER A 90 8.41 -18.48 -9.68
N ASP A 91 8.90 -19.73 -9.59
CA ASP A 91 9.09 -20.47 -8.34
C ASP A 91 10.32 -20.05 -7.53
N PHE A 92 11.32 -19.48 -8.17
CA PHE A 92 12.71 -19.57 -7.73
C PHE A 92 13.20 -18.42 -6.86
N ASP A 93 12.30 -17.71 -6.21
CA ASP A 93 12.77 -16.69 -5.29
C ASP A 93 11.82 -16.62 -4.10
N GLU A 94 12.32 -16.78 -2.86
CA GLU A 94 11.53 -16.52 -1.65
C GLU A 94 11.08 -15.05 -1.59
N ASN A 95 11.79 -14.15 -2.28
CA ASN A 95 11.35 -12.80 -2.63
C ASN A 95 10.55 -12.81 -3.93
N GLY A 96 10.09 -14.00 -4.32
CA GLY A 96 9.47 -14.39 -5.55
C GLY A 96 8.92 -13.23 -6.30
N LYS A 97 9.31 -13.04 -7.48
CA LYS A 97 8.92 -11.98 -8.41
C LYS A 97 7.41 -11.74 -8.44
N ARG A 98 6.91 -11.33 -7.28
CA ARG A 98 5.55 -10.84 -7.08
C ARG A 98 5.50 -9.42 -7.59
N THR A 99 4.63 -9.19 -8.55
CA THR A 99 4.56 -7.91 -9.23
C THR A 99 3.12 -7.42 -9.33
N LEU A 100 3.00 -6.13 -9.57
CA LEU A 100 1.79 -5.49 -10.04
C LEU A 100 1.96 -5.16 -11.51
N HIS A 101 0.88 -5.25 -12.25
CA HIS A 101 0.81 -4.89 -13.66
C HIS A 101 -0.25 -3.84 -13.90
N PHE A 102 0.07 -2.95 -14.81
CA PHE A 102 -0.84 -1.98 -15.39
C PHE A 102 -0.51 -1.85 -16.87
N ALA A 103 -1.40 -2.28 -17.73
CA ALA A 103 -1.19 -2.31 -19.17
C ALA A 103 -2.38 -1.71 -19.92
N VAL A 104 -2.07 -0.96 -20.98
CA VAL A 104 -3.04 -0.38 -21.90
C VAL A 104 -2.57 -0.64 -23.32
N TRP A 105 -3.47 -1.16 -24.18
CA TRP A 105 -3.18 -1.38 -25.59
C TRP A 105 -3.09 -0.06 -26.35
N ASP A 106 -2.29 -0.05 -27.42
CA ASP A 106 -2.12 1.10 -28.29
C ASP A 106 -3.47 1.64 -28.80
N PRO A 107 -3.56 2.96 -29.03
CA PRO A 107 -4.76 3.58 -29.54
C PRO A 107 -5.22 2.99 -30.87
N ILE A 108 -6.52 2.87 -31.01
CA ILE A 108 -7.16 2.48 -32.29
C ILE A 108 -7.35 3.71 -33.19
N SER A 109 -7.74 4.83 -32.57
CA SER A 109 -8.09 6.07 -33.27
C SER A 109 -6.96 7.09 -33.39
N SER A 110 -5.82 6.85 -32.77
CA SER A 110 -4.62 7.69 -32.83
C SER A 110 -3.40 6.90 -33.28
N LYS A 111 -2.43 7.59 -33.90
CA LYS A 111 -1.11 7.04 -34.20
C LYS A 111 -0.05 7.45 -33.17
N GLU A 112 -0.41 8.34 -32.26
CA GLU A 112 0.47 8.75 -31.18
C GLU A 112 0.60 7.61 -30.16
N ALA A 113 1.83 7.37 -29.69
CA ALA A 113 2.10 6.31 -28.72
C ALA A 113 1.67 6.72 -27.31
N ILE A 114 1.24 5.75 -26.52
CA ILE A 114 1.01 5.92 -25.07
C ILE A 114 2.34 6.29 -24.41
N LYS A 115 2.31 7.22 -23.46
CA LYS A 115 3.47 7.62 -22.66
C LYS A 115 3.24 7.30 -21.18
N ALA A 116 4.29 6.91 -20.48
CA ALA A 116 4.26 6.88 -19.02
C ALA A 116 4.51 8.31 -18.51
N GLU A 117 3.49 8.96 -17.97
CA GLU A 117 3.63 10.29 -17.35
C GLU A 117 4.32 10.19 -16.01
N TYR A 118 4.00 9.14 -15.25
CA TYR A 118 4.63 8.85 -13.97
C TYR A 118 4.83 7.36 -13.79
N VAL A 119 5.98 7.01 -13.25
CA VAL A 119 6.35 5.64 -12.89
C VAL A 119 6.93 5.67 -11.48
N SER A 120 6.37 4.88 -10.57
CA SER A 120 6.89 4.87 -9.19
C SER A 120 8.34 4.38 -9.15
N PRO A 121 9.13 4.74 -8.13
CA PRO A 121 10.57 4.40 -8.08
C PRO A 121 10.88 2.89 -8.14
N THR A 122 9.90 2.04 -7.83
CA THR A 122 10.03 0.57 -7.87
C THR A 122 9.38 -0.05 -9.10
N SER A 123 9.02 0.77 -10.08
CA SER A 123 8.32 0.36 -11.29
C SER A 123 9.15 0.60 -12.53
N VAL A 124 8.85 -0.15 -13.60
CA VAL A 124 9.44 0.01 -14.92
C VAL A 124 8.33 0.08 -15.95
N ALA A 125 8.39 1.08 -16.83
CA ALA A 125 7.52 1.17 -17.99
C ALA A 125 8.22 0.54 -19.21
N SER A 126 7.50 -0.26 -19.98
CA SER A 126 8.00 -0.88 -21.21
C SER A 126 6.86 -1.19 -22.16
N ASN A 127 7.15 -1.16 -23.45
CA ASN A 127 6.19 -1.63 -24.44
C ASN A 127 6.05 -3.15 -24.36
N PHE A 128 4.89 -3.65 -24.70
CA PHE A 128 4.63 -5.08 -24.84
C PHE A 128 4.14 -5.41 -26.27
N GLY A 129 4.28 -6.69 -26.62
CA GLY A 129 3.85 -7.24 -27.92
C GLY A 129 3.40 -8.69 -27.73
N GLY A 130 2.97 -9.34 -28.83
CA GLY A 130 2.48 -10.71 -28.82
C GLY A 130 0.96 -10.79 -28.84
N GLU A 131 0.27 -10.27 -27.86
CA GLU A 131 -1.21 -10.19 -27.78
C GLU A 131 -1.77 -8.87 -28.32
N GLY A 132 -1.00 -8.14 -29.08
CA GLY A 132 -1.19 -6.76 -29.48
C GLY A 132 -0.03 -5.93 -28.97
N THR A 133 -0.02 -4.62 -29.26
CA THR A 133 1.00 -3.69 -28.78
C THR A 133 0.42 -2.69 -27.81
N GLY A 134 1.26 -2.15 -26.93
CA GLY A 134 0.84 -1.18 -25.94
C GLY A 134 1.94 -0.87 -24.93
N LEU A 135 1.58 -0.12 -23.89
CA LEU A 135 2.46 0.24 -22.79
C LEU A 135 2.03 -0.50 -21.51
N LYS A 136 3.01 -1.04 -20.80
CA LYS A 136 2.82 -1.59 -19.45
C LYS A 136 3.73 -0.93 -18.42
N ILE A 137 3.22 -0.79 -17.21
CA ILE A 137 4.00 -0.46 -16.03
C ILE A 137 4.00 -1.70 -15.13
N GLN A 138 5.18 -2.19 -14.81
CA GLN A 138 5.39 -3.36 -13.96
C GLN A 138 6.12 -2.93 -12.70
N THR A 139 5.60 -3.34 -11.53
CA THR A 139 6.12 -2.94 -10.23
C THR A 139 6.46 -4.18 -9.42
N THR A 140 7.68 -4.29 -8.91
CA THR A 140 7.98 -5.28 -7.88
C THR A 140 7.25 -4.89 -6.59
N TYR A 141 6.44 -5.81 -6.08
CA TYR A 141 5.65 -5.59 -4.86
C TYR A 141 5.44 -6.91 -4.13
N ASP A 142 5.93 -7.00 -2.91
CA ASP A 142 5.89 -8.21 -2.08
C ASP A 142 4.53 -8.37 -1.38
N TRP A 143 3.48 -8.60 -2.18
CA TRP A 143 2.16 -8.90 -1.63
C TRP A 143 2.15 -10.29 -0.96
N LYS A 144 1.38 -10.42 0.12
CA LYS A 144 1.34 -11.60 0.97
C LYS A 144 0.02 -12.34 0.85
N ASN A 145 0.07 -13.67 0.98
CA ASN A 145 -1.14 -14.48 1.04
C ASN A 145 -2.00 -14.07 2.25
N TYR A 146 -3.30 -14.15 2.09
CA TYR A 146 -4.33 -13.79 3.08
C TYR A 146 -4.44 -12.29 3.41
N ASN A 147 -3.55 -11.43 2.91
CA ASN A 147 -3.69 -9.99 3.03
C ASN A 147 -4.65 -9.44 1.97
N TRP A 148 -5.39 -8.41 2.34
CA TRP A 148 -6.27 -7.70 1.44
C TRP A 148 -5.56 -6.49 0.84
N TYR A 149 -5.73 -6.32 -0.46
CA TYR A 149 -5.20 -5.20 -1.23
C TYR A 149 -6.32 -4.58 -2.04
N ARG A 150 -6.48 -3.25 -1.94
CA ARG A 150 -7.42 -2.51 -2.77
C ARG A 150 -6.69 -1.94 -3.96
N MET A 151 -7.08 -2.36 -5.16
CA MET A 151 -6.60 -1.75 -6.40
C MET A 151 -7.66 -0.76 -6.90
N THR A 152 -7.23 0.48 -7.11
CA THR A 152 -8.09 1.54 -7.63
C THR A 152 -7.47 2.10 -8.89
N MET A 153 -8.28 2.15 -9.96
CA MET A 153 -7.94 2.79 -11.22
C MET A 153 -8.80 4.05 -11.37
N ARG A 154 -8.21 5.10 -11.90
CA ARG A 154 -8.94 6.34 -12.24
C ARG A 154 -8.56 6.79 -13.64
N SER A 155 -9.56 7.24 -14.43
CA SER A 155 -9.36 7.94 -15.70
C SER A 155 -9.81 9.39 -15.57
N TRP A 156 -9.09 10.30 -16.25
CA TRP A 156 -9.45 11.72 -16.30
C TRP A 156 -8.95 12.35 -17.58
N GLN A 157 -9.50 13.54 -17.90
CA GLN A 157 -9.12 14.30 -19.09
C GLN A 157 -8.09 15.36 -18.74
N GLU A 158 -7.05 15.46 -19.54
CA GLU A 158 -6.04 16.50 -19.42
C GLU A 158 -5.39 16.78 -20.79
N ASN A 159 -5.38 18.06 -21.20
CA ASN A 159 -4.75 18.52 -22.45
C ASN A 159 -5.20 17.77 -23.71
N GLY A 160 -6.47 17.40 -23.81
CA GLY A 160 -7.01 16.65 -24.94
C GLY A 160 -6.70 15.15 -24.96
N HIS A 161 -6.04 14.65 -23.95
CA HIS A 161 -5.72 13.23 -23.73
C HIS A 161 -6.53 12.65 -22.55
N THR A 162 -6.63 11.34 -22.51
CA THR A 162 -7.09 10.61 -21.33
C THR A 162 -5.90 10.12 -20.53
N LYS A 163 -5.88 10.42 -19.25
CA LYS A 163 -4.93 9.86 -18.30
C LYS A 163 -5.55 8.66 -17.60
N PHE A 164 -4.75 7.64 -17.35
CA PHE A 164 -5.10 6.47 -16.53
C PHE A 164 -4.09 6.34 -15.40
N GLY A 165 -4.57 6.31 -14.16
CA GLY A 165 -3.72 6.12 -12.98
C GLY A 165 -4.09 4.87 -12.21
N GLN A 166 -3.08 4.22 -11.64
CA GLN A 166 -3.20 3.04 -10.78
C GLN A 166 -2.69 3.34 -9.38
N TRP A 167 -3.53 3.06 -8.38
CA TRP A 167 -3.18 3.11 -6.95
C TRP A 167 -3.45 1.77 -6.29
N LEU A 168 -2.58 1.41 -5.37
CA LEU A 168 -2.73 0.23 -4.53
C LEU A 168 -2.81 0.64 -3.07
N LYS A 169 -3.77 0.09 -2.32
CA LYS A 169 -3.83 0.15 -0.87
C LYS A 169 -3.48 -1.21 -0.27
N ASP A 170 -2.50 -1.26 0.60
CA ASP A 170 -2.36 -2.35 1.56
C ASP A 170 -3.39 -2.11 2.67
N VAL A 171 -4.44 -2.93 2.69
CA VAL A 171 -5.58 -2.71 3.61
C VAL A 171 -5.16 -2.96 5.06
N SER A 172 -4.25 -3.91 5.30
CA SER A 172 -3.77 -4.24 6.64
C SER A 172 -2.95 -3.12 7.27
N LYS A 173 -2.18 -2.41 6.46
CA LYS A 173 -1.35 -1.27 6.89
C LYS A 173 -2.06 0.07 6.75
N ASN A 174 -3.23 0.09 6.10
CA ASN A 174 -3.95 1.30 5.71
C ASN A 174 -3.08 2.29 4.90
N GLN A 175 -2.19 1.80 4.05
CA GLN A 175 -1.23 2.59 3.28
C GLN A 175 -1.50 2.51 1.79
N TRP A 176 -1.46 3.67 1.13
CA TRP A 176 -1.63 3.79 -0.30
C TRP A 176 -0.29 4.00 -1.02
N LYS A 177 -0.22 3.52 -2.25
CA LYS A 177 0.89 3.74 -3.17
C LYS A 177 0.36 4.07 -4.55
N LEU A 178 0.84 5.17 -5.14
CA LEU A 178 0.68 5.45 -6.57
C LEU A 178 1.68 4.57 -7.33
N ILE A 179 1.19 3.77 -8.27
CA ILE A 179 1.98 2.83 -9.07
C ILE A 179 2.47 3.50 -10.35
N GLY A 180 1.55 4.12 -11.09
CA GLY A 180 1.89 4.80 -12.31
C GLY A 180 0.73 5.56 -12.92
N ILE A 181 1.06 6.45 -13.86
CA ILE A 181 0.10 7.19 -14.67
C ILE A 181 0.52 7.05 -16.13
N MET A 182 -0.45 6.67 -16.96
CA MET A 182 -0.30 6.61 -18.42
C MET A 182 -1.04 7.77 -19.08
N ASP A 183 -0.40 8.37 -20.06
CA ASP A 183 -0.95 9.38 -20.94
C ASP A 183 -1.39 8.70 -22.25
N PHE A 184 -2.69 8.58 -22.42
CA PHE A 184 -3.31 7.96 -23.58
C PHE A 184 -3.79 9.03 -24.55
N PRO A 185 -3.31 9.06 -25.80
CA PRO A 185 -3.48 10.19 -26.71
C PRO A 185 -4.86 10.23 -27.41
N VAL A 186 -5.91 9.81 -26.73
CA VAL A 186 -7.29 9.91 -27.20
C VAL A 186 -8.16 10.48 -26.06
N PRO A 187 -8.94 11.52 -26.31
CA PRO A 187 -9.78 12.14 -25.29
C PRO A 187 -11.02 11.29 -24.97
N ASN A 188 -11.60 11.55 -23.80
CA ASN A 188 -12.90 11.04 -23.35
C ASN A 188 -13.03 9.52 -23.27
N VAL A 189 -11.93 8.82 -23.06
CA VAL A 189 -11.97 7.39 -22.78
C VAL A 189 -12.20 7.13 -21.29
N THR A 190 -13.05 6.17 -20.99
CA THR A 190 -13.41 5.76 -19.63
C THR A 190 -13.46 4.24 -19.52
N PHE A 191 -13.69 3.72 -18.33
CA PHE A 191 -13.92 2.28 -18.12
C PHE A 191 -15.37 1.92 -18.51
N ASN A 192 -15.61 1.52 -19.76
CA ASN A 192 -16.97 1.41 -20.31
C ASN A 192 -17.56 -0.01 -20.28
N TYR A 193 -16.82 -1.02 -20.71
CA TYR A 193 -17.30 -2.40 -20.84
C TYR A 193 -16.19 -3.41 -20.63
N GLY A 194 -16.57 -4.68 -20.49
CA GLY A 194 -15.63 -5.76 -20.23
C GLY A 194 -15.00 -5.67 -18.83
N GLN A 195 -15.68 -4.99 -17.90
CA GLN A 195 -15.23 -4.91 -16.51
C GLN A 195 -15.38 -6.30 -15.91
N MET A 196 -14.26 -7.00 -15.82
CA MET A 196 -14.19 -8.33 -15.23
C MET A 196 -12.83 -8.50 -14.53
N LEU A 197 -12.79 -9.48 -13.65
CA LEU A 197 -11.56 -10.03 -13.15
C LEU A 197 -11.31 -11.37 -13.84
N PHE A 198 -10.05 -11.66 -14.18
CA PHE A 198 -9.69 -13.01 -14.59
C PHE A 198 -8.42 -13.49 -13.88
N GLN A 199 -8.37 -14.80 -13.67
CA GLN A 199 -7.19 -15.52 -13.24
C GLN A 199 -6.70 -16.38 -14.40
N GLU A 200 -5.43 -16.34 -14.69
CA GLU A 200 -4.83 -17.06 -15.81
C GLU A 200 -3.50 -17.70 -15.40
N ASP A 201 -3.26 -18.90 -15.93
CA ASP A 201 -1.97 -19.57 -15.96
C ASP A 201 -1.39 -19.48 -17.37
N TRP A 202 -0.39 -18.61 -17.57
CA TRP A 202 0.12 -18.38 -18.94
C TRP A 202 1.23 -19.35 -19.40
N VAL A 203 1.69 -20.24 -18.53
CA VAL A 203 2.72 -21.25 -18.87
C VAL A 203 2.14 -22.65 -19.04
N GLY A 204 0.93 -22.88 -18.54
CA GLY A 204 0.23 -24.14 -18.72
C GLY A 204 0.54 -25.21 -17.68
N ASN A 205 0.93 -24.85 -16.46
CA ASN A 205 1.05 -25.77 -15.34
C ASN A 205 -0.26 -25.88 -14.57
N GLY A 206 -1.15 -26.77 -14.98
CA GLY A 206 -2.43 -27.04 -14.31
C GLY A 206 -2.34 -27.83 -13.01
N GLN A 207 -1.14 -28.22 -12.55
CA GLN A 207 -0.97 -29.08 -11.37
C GLN A 207 -1.08 -28.31 -10.06
N ASP A 208 -0.66 -27.05 -10.04
CA ASP A 208 -0.68 -26.22 -8.87
C ASP A 208 -2.00 -25.45 -8.72
N VAL A 209 -2.51 -25.40 -7.49
CA VAL A 209 -3.72 -24.65 -7.19
C VAL A 209 -3.42 -23.16 -7.07
N ARG A 210 -4.27 -22.36 -7.69
CA ARG A 210 -4.31 -20.91 -7.59
C ARG A 210 -5.65 -20.51 -7.01
N GLU A 211 -5.66 -19.89 -5.86
CA GLU A 211 -6.89 -19.45 -5.20
C GLU A 211 -6.77 -17.99 -4.77
N ALA A 212 -7.81 -17.22 -5.04
CA ALA A 212 -7.94 -15.85 -4.59
C ALA A 212 -9.37 -15.52 -4.15
N ARG A 213 -9.50 -14.39 -3.47
CA ARG A 213 -10.76 -13.84 -2.98
C ARG A 213 -10.91 -12.41 -3.44
N VAL A 214 -12.16 -11.99 -3.64
CA VAL A 214 -12.49 -10.61 -3.98
C VAL A 214 -13.72 -10.13 -3.24
N LYS A 215 -13.75 -8.84 -2.92
CA LYS A 215 -14.87 -8.13 -2.32
C LYS A 215 -14.80 -6.64 -2.63
N ASN A 216 -15.79 -5.89 -2.17
CA ASN A 216 -15.78 -4.42 -2.25
C ASN A 216 -15.47 -3.91 -3.66
N GLY A 217 -16.07 -4.55 -4.67
CA GLY A 217 -15.99 -4.12 -6.04
C GLY A 217 -16.94 -2.95 -6.32
N TYR A 218 -16.43 -1.88 -6.93
CA TYR A 218 -17.20 -0.67 -7.24
C TYR A 218 -16.75 -0.03 -8.55
N GLY A 219 -17.71 0.57 -9.25
CA GLY A 219 -17.48 1.54 -10.31
C GLY A 219 -18.10 2.88 -9.94
N ARG A 220 -17.44 4.00 -10.22
CA ARG A 220 -18.05 5.32 -10.07
C ARG A 220 -18.56 5.81 -11.42
N ASN A 221 -19.87 5.92 -11.56
CA ASN A 221 -20.53 6.32 -12.80
C ASN A 221 -20.03 7.70 -13.26
N ILE A 222 -19.66 7.79 -14.52
CA ILE A 222 -19.08 9.03 -15.07
C ILE A 222 -20.09 10.19 -15.14
N SER A 223 -21.37 9.90 -15.33
CA SER A 223 -22.40 10.93 -15.58
C SER A 223 -22.87 11.63 -14.31
N ASP A 224 -23.10 10.88 -13.22
CA ASP A 224 -23.68 11.41 -11.98
C ASP A 224 -22.76 11.26 -10.76
N LYS A 225 -21.55 10.69 -10.97
CA LYS A 225 -20.53 10.44 -9.95
C LYS A 225 -20.97 9.54 -8.79
N LYS A 226 -22.09 8.84 -8.95
CA LYS A 226 -22.54 7.87 -7.95
C LYS A 226 -21.80 6.56 -8.06
N TRP A 227 -21.61 5.92 -6.93
CA TRP A 227 -21.02 4.59 -6.86
C TRP A 227 -22.02 3.51 -7.26
N ILE A 228 -21.54 2.56 -8.02
CA ILE A 228 -22.24 1.34 -8.39
C ILE A 228 -21.50 0.19 -7.70
N SER A 229 -22.20 -0.46 -6.80
CA SER A 229 -21.67 -1.61 -6.07
C SER A 229 -21.73 -2.85 -6.97
N TRP A 230 -20.61 -3.54 -7.15
CA TRP A 230 -20.53 -4.83 -7.86
C TRP A 230 -20.85 -5.98 -6.91
N ASN A 231 -21.94 -5.84 -6.16
CA ASN A 231 -22.36 -6.84 -5.19
C ASN A 231 -22.84 -8.14 -5.83
N THR A 232 -23.31 -8.10 -7.06
CA THR A 232 -23.75 -9.29 -7.83
C THR A 232 -22.78 -9.58 -8.96
N GLN A 233 -22.17 -10.75 -8.92
CA GLN A 233 -21.14 -11.15 -9.88
C GLN A 233 -21.32 -12.62 -10.30
N SER A 234 -20.98 -12.97 -11.55
CA SER A 234 -20.90 -14.35 -12.00
C SER A 234 -19.47 -14.86 -11.93
N ILE A 235 -19.34 -16.17 -11.69
CA ILE A 235 -18.07 -16.89 -11.80
C ILE A 235 -18.18 -17.86 -12.97
N GLU A 236 -17.19 -17.84 -13.85
CA GLU A 236 -17.13 -18.67 -15.06
C GLU A 236 -15.73 -19.27 -15.18
N GLY A 237 -15.65 -20.58 -15.40
CA GLY A 237 -14.42 -21.22 -15.84
C GLY A 237 -14.36 -21.28 -17.36
N GLN A 238 -13.16 -21.25 -17.91
CA GLN A 238 -12.95 -21.37 -19.35
C GLN A 238 -13.30 -22.80 -19.82
N GLU A 239 -14.40 -22.95 -20.57
CA GLU A 239 -14.86 -24.19 -21.18
C GLU A 239 -14.24 -24.31 -22.60
N PRO A 240 -14.02 -25.52 -23.16
CA PRO A 240 -14.49 -26.84 -22.70
C PRO A 240 -13.37 -27.75 -22.15
N LEU A 241 -12.14 -27.28 -21.93
CA LEU A 241 -10.98 -28.18 -21.86
C LEU A 241 -10.66 -28.74 -20.47
N ASN A 242 -10.96 -28.06 -19.39
CA ASN A 242 -10.61 -28.53 -18.04
C ASN A 242 -11.65 -28.11 -17.00
N ASN A 243 -12.23 -29.10 -16.30
CA ASN A 243 -13.11 -28.85 -15.15
C ASN A 243 -12.34 -28.63 -13.83
N ASN A 244 -11.04 -28.40 -13.86
CA ASN A 244 -10.22 -28.23 -12.66
C ASN A 244 -10.23 -26.78 -12.14
N TRP A 245 -11.39 -26.24 -12.01
CA TRP A 245 -11.65 -24.94 -11.37
C TRP A 245 -12.85 -25.05 -10.43
N ASP A 246 -12.99 -24.09 -9.53
CA ASP A 246 -14.15 -23.97 -8.66
C ASP A 246 -14.30 -22.53 -8.19
N GLY A 247 -15.44 -22.20 -7.63
CA GLY A 247 -15.70 -20.88 -7.07
C GLY A 247 -16.93 -20.88 -6.19
N GLY A 248 -17.10 -19.82 -5.45
CA GLY A 248 -18.23 -19.69 -4.56
C GLY A 248 -18.24 -18.34 -3.85
N ALA A 249 -19.17 -18.18 -2.92
CA ALA A 249 -19.28 -17.00 -2.10
C ALA A 249 -19.51 -17.33 -0.64
N THR A 250 -18.98 -16.48 0.22
CA THR A 250 -19.48 -16.28 1.58
C THR A 250 -20.41 -15.05 1.59
N SER A 251 -20.86 -14.63 2.77
CA SER A 251 -21.58 -13.35 2.89
C SER A 251 -20.69 -12.12 2.59
N GLU A 252 -19.37 -12.27 2.68
CA GLU A 252 -18.42 -11.15 2.65
C GLU A 252 -17.59 -11.07 1.37
N TYR A 253 -17.25 -12.21 0.75
CA TYR A 253 -16.38 -12.25 -0.41
C TYR A 253 -16.72 -13.39 -1.35
N LEU A 254 -16.35 -13.22 -2.60
CA LEU A 254 -16.24 -14.31 -3.58
C LEU A 254 -14.85 -14.93 -3.47
N TRP A 255 -14.81 -16.25 -3.68
CA TRP A 255 -13.55 -16.98 -3.86
C TRP A 255 -13.61 -17.78 -5.17
N PHE A 256 -12.44 -17.96 -5.75
CA PHE A 256 -12.29 -18.73 -6.99
C PHE A 256 -10.90 -19.35 -7.01
N LYS A 257 -10.82 -20.51 -7.61
CA LYS A 257 -9.59 -21.29 -7.73
C LYS A 257 -9.53 -22.06 -9.04
N ALA A 258 -8.32 -22.34 -9.50
CA ALA A 258 -8.06 -23.24 -10.63
C ALA A 258 -6.78 -24.04 -10.41
N GLY A 259 -6.68 -25.19 -11.10
CA GLY A 259 -5.53 -26.08 -11.03
C GLY A 259 -5.66 -27.20 -10.00
N GLY A 260 -4.72 -28.12 -10.03
CA GLY A 260 -4.68 -29.29 -9.16
C GLY A 260 -5.91 -30.18 -9.30
N ASP A 261 -6.32 -30.73 -8.17
CA ASP A 261 -7.54 -31.55 -8.06
C ASP A 261 -8.83 -30.74 -7.89
N SER A 262 -8.80 -29.44 -8.19
CA SER A 262 -10.02 -28.63 -8.16
C SER A 262 -11.09 -29.24 -9.05
N ARG A 263 -12.35 -29.20 -8.60
CA ARG A 263 -13.51 -29.63 -9.39
C ARG A 263 -14.62 -28.63 -9.17
N SER A 264 -15.25 -28.19 -10.24
CA SER A 264 -16.34 -27.24 -10.13
C SER A 264 -17.53 -27.84 -9.38
N THR A 265 -17.88 -27.19 -8.28
CA THR A 265 -19.10 -27.47 -7.50
C THR A 265 -20.26 -26.58 -7.91
N ILE A 266 -19.98 -25.57 -8.75
CA ILE A 266 -20.95 -24.62 -9.27
C ILE A 266 -20.99 -24.69 -10.79
N GLY A 267 -22.12 -24.66 -11.44
CA GLY A 267 -22.18 -24.55 -12.90
C GLY A 267 -21.50 -23.24 -13.37
N THR A 268 -20.95 -23.27 -14.61
CA THR A 268 -20.36 -22.06 -15.22
C THR A 268 -21.40 -20.93 -15.30
N GLY A 269 -21.00 -19.69 -15.12
CA GLY A 269 -21.88 -18.52 -15.09
C GLY A 269 -22.75 -18.39 -13.84
N LYS A 270 -22.46 -19.17 -12.78
CA LYS A 270 -23.19 -19.06 -11.52
C LYS A 270 -23.03 -17.67 -10.92
N THR A 271 -24.16 -17.05 -10.60
CA THR A 271 -24.23 -15.71 -10.02
C THR A 271 -24.32 -15.77 -8.50
N PHE A 272 -23.57 -14.89 -7.85
CA PHE A 272 -23.56 -14.72 -6.41
C PHE A 272 -23.80 -13.26 -6.04
N THR A 273 -24.42 -13.03 -4.88
CA THR A 273 -24.65 -11.70 -4.35
C THR A 273 -23.98 -11.58 -2.98
N LEU A 274 -23.10 -10.59 -2.84
CA LEU A 274 -22.40 -10.28 -1.61
C LEU A 274 -23.18 -9.24 -0.78
N ASN A 275 -23.05 -9.33 0.52
CA ASN A 275 -23.52 -8.29 1.42
C ASN A 275 -22.45 -7.21 1.56
N GLN A 276 -22.41 -6.26 0.61
CA GLN A 276 -21.49 -5.12 0.66
C GLN A 276 -22.25 -3.79 0.58
N PRO A 277 -21.71 -2.70 1.14
CA PRO A 277 -22.32 -1.37 1.07
C PRO A 277 -22.57 -0.92 -0.37
N SER A 278 -23.53 0.00 -0.56
CA SER A 278 -23.82 0.60 -1.87
C SER A 278 -22.69 1.50 -2.40
N GLN A 279 -21.80 1.97 -1.52
CA GLN A 279 -20.63 2.78 -1.84
C GLN A 279 -19.42 2.31 -1.04
N PRO A 280 -18.19 2.53 -1.57
CA PRO A 280 -16.98 2.14 -0.86
C PRO A 280 -16.77 2.93 0.43
N GLU A 281 -16.14 2.29 1.40
CA GLU A 281 -15.57 3.02 2.52
C GLU A 281 -14.33 3.77 2.01
N ILE A 282 -14.44 5.11 1.99
CA ILE A 282 -13.39 6.02 1.56
C ILE A 282 -12.77 6.65 2.80
N GLY A 283 -11.46 6.52 2.97
CA GLY A 283 -10.69 7.20 4.00
C GLY A 283 -10.74 8.72 3.82
N LYS A 284 -10.02 9.45 4.64
CA LYS A 284 -9.93 10.92 4.58
C LYS A 284 -8.60 11.34 3.97
N LEU A 285 -8.63 12.39 3.17
CA LEU A 285 -7.41 13.11 2.78
C LEU A 285 -6.89 13.90 3.99
N ASP A 286 -5.64 13.71 4.37
CA ASP A 286 -4.97 14.52 5.39
C ASP A 286 -3.48 14.64 5.08
N TYR A 287 -2.92 15.81 5.33
CA TYR A 287 -1.52 16.12 5.06
C TYR A 287 -0.99 17.19 5.99
N ASP A 288 0.32 17.24 6.16
CA ASP A 288 1.00 18.31 6.86
C ASP A 288 1.82 19.15 5.89
N VAL A 289 1.80 20.47 6.05
CA VAL A 289 2.71 21.35 5.34
C VAL A 289 4.05 21.31 6.07
N LYS A 290 5.09 20.81 5.41
CA LYS A 290 6.44 20.64 5.99
C LYS A 290 7.26 21.90 5.91
N SER A 291 7.17 22.61 4.78
CA SER A 291 7.86 23.89 4.62
C SER A 291 7.06 24.84 3.73
N MET A 292 7.14 26.14 4.00
CA MET A 292 6.62 27.18 3.13
C MET A 292 7.42 28.46 3.36
N TYR A 293 8.21 28.84 2.40
CA TYR A 293 9.04 30.04 2.47
C TYR A 293 9.26 30.66 1.09
N TYR A 294 9.53 31.94 1.09
CA TYR A 294 9.82 32.75 -0.07
C TYR A 294 11.21 33.36 0.07
N GLU A 295 12.09 33.02 -0.84
CA GLU A 295 13.47 33.47 -0.86
C GLU A 295 13.98 33.58 -2.29
N ASN A 296 14.75 34.64 -2.59
CA ASN A 296 15.34 34.87 -3.91
C ASN A 296 14.32 34.78 -5.06
N GLU A 297 13.19 35.44 -4.88
CA GLU A 297 12.07 35.43 -5.84
C GLU A 297 11.52 34.02 -6.17
N LYS A 298 11.72 33.05 -5.27
CA LYS A 298 11.16 31.71 -5.37
C LYS A 298 10.30 31.39 -4.18
N LEU A 299 9.11 30.88 -4.46
CA LEU A 299 8.23 30.28 -3.48
C LEU A 299 8.49 28.78 -3.42
N ASN A 300 8.89 28.30 -2.25
CA ASN A 300 9.16 26.91 -1.96
C ASN A 300 8.12 26.38 -0.98
N ILE A 301 7.43 25.33 -1.36
CA ILE A 301 6.40 24.69 -0.53
C ILE A 301 6.62 23.19 -0.60
N SER A 302 6.54 22.53 0.56
CA SER A 302 6.49 21.08 0.61
C SER A 302 5.41 20.60 1.58
N TRP A 303 4.85 19.45 1.30
CA TRP A 303 3.85 18.81 2.15
C TRP A 303 4.05 17.30 2.15
N GLN A 304 3.45 16.63 3.11
CA GLN A 304 3.48 15.19 3.25
C GLN A 304 2.09 14.69 3.60
N LEU A 305 1.59 13.73 2.84
CA LEU A 305 0.39 13.00 3.23
C LEU A 305 0.66 12.19 4.51
N LYS A 306 -0.33 12.12 5.38
CA LYS A 306 -0.27 11.21 6.53
C LYS A 306 -0.41 9.76 6.09
N ASP A 307 0.15 8.82 6.82
CA ASP A 307 0.18 7.39 6.44
C ASP A 307 -1.20 6.80 6.15
N SER A 308 -2.22 7.22 6.90
CA SER A 308 -3.61 6.78 6.72
C SER A 308 -4.41 7.60 5.70
N SER A 309 -3.78 8.60 5.08
CA SER A 309 -4.46 9.49 4.12
C SER A 309 -4.83 8.75 2.84
N THR A 310 -5.97 9.15 2.25
CA THR A 310 -6.22 8.85 0.83
C THR A 310 -5.17 9.53 -0.04
N PRO A 311 -4.80 8.94 -1.19
CA PRO A 311 -3.76 9.50 -2.04
C PRO A 311 -4.21 10.78 -2.73
N GLN A 312 -3.31 11.74 -2.80
CA GLN A 312 -3.49 12.95 -3.59
C GLN A 312 -3.74 12.60 -5.05
N PHE A 313 -4.67 13.32 -5.66
CA PHE A 313 -4.95 13.26 -7.09
C PHE A 313 -4.45 14.54 -7.79
N LYS A 314 -4.81 15.69 -7.25
CA LYS A 314 -4.40 17.00 -7.76
C LYS A 314 -4.38 18.03 -6.64
N GLY A 315 -3.84 19.20 -6.93
CA GLY A 315 -3.89 20.31 -6.00
C GLY A 315 -3.73 21.66 -6.66
N LYS A 316 -3.92 22.70 -5.87
CA LYS A 316 -3.63 24.09 -6.22
C LYS A 316 -3.17 24.87 -5.00
N ILE A 317 -2.46 25.94 -5.21
CA ILE A 317 -2.06 26.87 -4.16
C ILE A 317 -2.56 28.26 -4.55
N GLU A 318 -3.36 28.84 -3.68
CA GLU A 318 -3.87 30.21 -3.81
C GLU A 318 -3.09 31.11 -2.86
N ILE A 319 -2.56 32.23 -3.35
CA ILE A 319 -1.73 33.15 -2.58
C ILE A 319 -2.49 34.45 -2.35
N TYR A 320 -2.47 34.94 -1.11
CA TYR A 320 -3.22 36.11 -0.64
C TYR A 320 -2.30 37.11 0.06
N ASN A 321 -2.67 38.40 0.00
CA ASN A 321 -2.02 39.47 0.75
C ASN A 321 -2.72 39.80 2.07
N ASN A 322 -3.64 38.98 2.52
CA ASN A 322 -4.38 39.15 3.77
C ASN A 322 -4.49 37.82 4.54
N GLU A 323 -4.43 37.89 5.87
CA GLU A 323 -4.41 36.73 6.76
C GLU A 323 -5.69 35.88 6.69
N ASN A 324 -6.83 36.53 6.48
CA ASN A 324 -8.12 35.83 6.38
C ASN A 324 -8.28 35.08 5.05
N MET A 325 -7.39 35.34 4.08
CA MET A 325 -7.40 34.73 2.74
C MET A 325 -8.76 34.88 2.05
N THR A 326 -9.33 36.09 2.15
CA THR A 326 -10.61 36.48 1.53
C THR A 326 -10.36 37.30 0.29
N GLY A 327 -11.39 37.35 -0.61
CA GLY A 327 -11.29 38.02 -1.88
C GLY A 327 -10.58 37.16 -2.94
N GLN A 328 -10.13 37.84 -4.01
CA GLN A 328 -9.39 37.13 -5.06
C GLN A 328 -7.94 36.88 -4.62
N PRO A 329 -7.38 35.69 -4.88
CA PRO A 329 -5.97 35.46 -4.68
C PRO A 329 -5.13 36.35 -5.60
N ILE A 330 -3.99 36.84 -5.11
CA ILE A 330 -3.03 37.62 -5.91
C ILE A 330 -2.27 36.75 -6.91
N ASN A 331 -2.19 35.45 -6.64
CA ASN A 331 -1.64 34.45 -7.54
C ASN A 331 -2.27 33.08 -7.27
N VAL A 332 -2.28 32.22 -8.31
CA VAL A 332 -2.75 30.83 -8.21
C VAL A 332 -1.78 29.93 -8.95
N ILE A 333 -1.25 28.94 -8.25
CA ILE A 333 -0.47 27.85 -8.83
C ILE A 333 -1.42 26.67 -8.98
N ASN A 334 -1.72 26.32 -10.20
CA ASN A 334 -2.58 25.20 -10.57
C ASN A 334 -1.77 23.96 -10.93
N ASP A 335 -2.44 22.87 -11.24
CA ASP A 335 -1.90 21.65 -11.85
C ASP A 335 -0.84 20.91 -11.01
N ILE A 336 -0.98 21.00 -9.69
CA ILE A 336 -0.19 20.13 -8.82
C ILE A 336 -0.61 18.68 -9.06
N LYS A 337 0.34 17.87 -9.50
CA LYS A 337 0.11 16.48 -9.89
C LYS A 337 0.04 15.54 -8.68
N SER A 338 -0.54 14.37 -8.89
CA SER A 338 -0.71 13.33 -7.85
C SER A 338 0.61 12.79 -7.27
N TYR A 339 1.71 12.91 -8.00
CA TYR A 339 3.05 12.46 -7.60
C TYR A 339 3.93 13.59 -7.02
N GLN A 340 3.42 14.83 -6.96
CA GLN A 340 4.14 15.96 -6.38
C GLN A 340 3.82 16.11 -4.91
N ASN A 341 4.83 16.31 -4.11
CA ASN A 341 4.74 16.61 -2.68
C ASN A 341 5.39 17.97 -2.33
N GLY A 342 5.69 18.77 -3.33
CA GLY A 342 6.24 20.11 -3.19
C GLY A 342 6.36 20.83 -4.52
N ILE A 343 6.61 22.12 -4.44
CA ILE A 343 6.89 23.01 -5.57
C ILE A 343 8.03 23.95 -5.22
N SER A 344 8.77 24.35 -6.25
CA SER A 344 9.69 25.50 -6.20
C SER A 344 9.44 26.32 -7.45
N GLN A 345 8.86 27.50 -7.30
CA GLN A 345 8.42 28.33 -8.42
C GLN A 345 8.92 29.76 -8.29
N SER A 346 9.47 30.31 -9.38
CA SER A 346 9.81 31.73 -9.47
C SER A 346 8.54 32.56 -9.57
N ILE A 347 8.36 33.49 -8.63
CA ILE A 347 7.18 34.32 -8.51
C ILE A 347 7.56 35.58 -7.72
N SER A 348 7.04 36.73 -8.07
CA SER A 348 7.20 37.95 -7.27
C SER A 348 6.06 38.04 -6.26
N LEU A 349 6.39 38.10 -4.98
CA LEU A 349 5.42 38.18 -3.89
C LEU A 349 5.68 39.45 -3.04
N PRO A 350 4.63 40.19 -2.62
CA PRO A 350 4.77 41.22 -1.63
C PRO A 350 5.08 40.65 -0.24
N THR A 351 5.50 41.52 0.69
CA THR A 351 5.67 41.14 2.09
C THR A 351 4.32 40.78 2.73
N ASN A 352 4.33 39.91 3.75
CA ASN A 352 3.13 39.46 4.48
C ASN A 352 2.10 38.75 3.61
N THR A 353 2.55 37.74 2.87
CA THR A 353 1.68 36.89 2.07
C THR A 353 1.30 35.60 2.81
N TYR A 354 0.19 35.04 2.41
CA TYR A 354 -0.39 33.83 2.96
C TYR A 354 -0.76 32.90 1.82
N ALA A 355 -0.64 31.60 2.04
CA ALA A 355 -1.03 30.61 1.05
C ALA A 355 -2.11 29.67 1.59
N LYS A 356 -3.06 29.35 0.74
CA LYS A 356 -4.03 28.29 0.95
C LYS A 356 -3.69 27.14 -0.01
N ILE A 357 -3.20 26.07 0.55
CA ILE A 357 -2.90 24.83 -0.19
C ILE A 357 -4.19 24.02 -0.21
N VAL A 358 -4.64 23.66 -1.39
CA VAL A 358 -5.86 22.88 -1.59
C VAL A 358 -5.48 21.60 -2.30
N LEU A 359 -5.53 20.46 -1.61
CA LEU A 359 -5.32 19.15 -2.20
C LEU A 359 -6.66 18.43 -2.38
N THR A 360 -6.78 17.69 -3.45
CA THR A 360 -7.92 16.83 -3.77
C THR A 360 -7.41 15.40 -3.93
N ASP A 361 -8.11 14.44 -3.33
CA ASP A 361 -7.73 13.02 -3.43
C ASP A 361 -8.32 12.34 -4.68
N ILE A 362 -7.96 11.07 -4.87
CA ILE A 362 -8.46 10.25 -6.00
C ILE A 362 -9.97 10.00 -5.97
N PHE A 363 -10.67 10.38 -4.91
CA PHE A 363 -12.12 10.26 -4.74
C PHE A 363 -12.85 11.59 -4.77
N ASP A 364 -12.13 12.69 -5.09
CA ASP A 364 -12.58 14.08 -5.15
C ASP A 364 -12.89 14.72 -3.78
N GLN A 365 -12.42 14.13 -2.67
CA GLN A 365 -12.42 14.82 -1.38
C GLN A 365 -11.35 15.91 -1.39
N THR A 366 -11.68 17.07 -0.84
CA THR A 366 -10.78 18.22 -0.85
C THR A 366 -10.48 18.67 0.58
N VAL A 367 -9.22 18.95 0.86
CA VAL A 367 -8.75 19.49 2.13
C VAL A 367 -7.89 20.72 1.87
N GLU A 368 -8.09 21.77 2.65
CA GLU A 368 -7.30 22.99 2.59
C GLU A 368 -6.47 23.19 3.86
N LYS A 369 -5.25 23.68 3.70
CA LYS A 369 -4.38 24.17 4.78
C LYS A 369 -4.01 25.62 4.50
N LYS A 370 -4.11 26.45 5.53
CA LYS A 370 -3.79 27.87 5.47
C LYS A 370 -2.49 28.12 6.22
N VAL A 371 -1.52 28.74 5.58
CA VAL A 371 -0.18 28.95 6.14
C VAL A 371 0.33 30.35 5.77
N LYS A 372 0.97 31.03 6.71
CA LYS A 372 1.70 32.26 6.42
C LYS A 372 3.00 31.91 5.67
N ILE A 373 3.28 32.61 4.59
CA ILE A 373 4.54 32.46 3.86
C ILE A 373 5.63 33.21 4.65
N LYS A 374 6.67 32.47 5.04
CA LYS A 374 7.84 33.07 5.69
C LYS A 374 8.75 33.69 4.64
N ASN A 375 9.32 34.86 4.93
CA ASN A 375 10.26 35.50 4.01
C ASN A 375 11.70 34.97 4.14
N GLU A 376 11.88 33.94 4.95
CA GLU A 376 13.16 33.28 5.17
C GLU A 376 12.96 31.77 5.03
N SER A 377 13.92 31.13 4.44
CA SER A 377 14.05 29.68 4.49
C SER A 377 13.91 29.21 5.95
N PRO A 378 13.12 28.16 6.26
CA PRO A 378 13.00 27.69 7.63
C PRO A 378 14.38 27.26 8.12
N ASN A 379 14.96 28.04 9.05
CA ASN A 379 16.25 27.82 9.70
C ASN A 379 17.10 26.72 9.03
N ILE A 380 17.50 26.97 7.79
CA ILE A 380 18.74 26.42 7.29
C ILE A 380 19.72 27.17 8.18
N LEU A 381 20.34 26.50 9.13
CA LEU A 381 21.55 27.00 9.70
C LEU A 381 22.40 27.36 8.49
N GLU A 382 22.66 28.67 8.26
CA GLU A 382 23.55 29.10 7.21
C GLU A 382 24.80 28.27 7.42
N GLY A 383 25.01 27.34 6.46
CA GLY A 383 25.70 26.13 6.77
C GLY A 383 27.11 26.39 7.13
N ASP A 384 27.60 25.62 8.04
CA ASP A 384 29.00 25.57 8.36
C ASP A 384 29.81 25.44 7.06
N ARG A 385 30.62 26.44 6.76
CA ARG A 385 31.51 26.45 5.61
C ARG A 385 32.86 25.95 6.02
N PHE A 386 33.44 25.04 5.28
CA PHE A 386 34.71 24.42 5.57
C PHE A 386 35.73 24.75 4.51
N ALA A 387 36.90 25.14 4.96
CA ALA A 387 38.00 25.52 4.09
C ALA A 387 39.33 24.88 4.54
N TRP A 388 40.24 24.76 3.60
CA TRP A 388 41.67 24.64 3.90
C TRP A 388 42.23 26.04 4.12
N SER A 389 42.68 26.32 5.31
CA SER A 389 43.28 27.58 5.66
C SER A 389 44.80 27.47 5.71
N MET A 390 45.49 28.32 4.99
CA MET A 390 46.97 28.41 4.97
C MET A 390 47.42 29.73 5.49
N LYS A 391 48.33 29.69 6.49
CA LYS A 391 48.89 30.90 7.09
C LYS A 391 49.60 31.74 6.02
N GLY A 392 49.17 32.99 5.84
CA GLY A 392 49.73 33.93 4.90
C GLY A 392 49.27 33.82 3.46
N ILE A 393 48.42 32.86 3.11
CA ILE A 393 47.90 32.64 1.75
C ILE A 393 46.40 32.86 1.67
N GLY A 394 45.62 32.35 2.65
CA GLY A 394 44.17 32.55 2.72
C GLY A 394 43.39 31.25 2.93
N ASP A 395 42.07 31.38 2.77
CA ASP A 395 41.11 30.33 2.96
C ASP A 395 40.60 29.84 1.61
N PHE A 396 40.51 28.51 1.45
CA PHE A 396 40.05 27.86 0.23
C PHE A 396 38.84 26.96 0.58
N GLU A 397 37.65 27.53 0.44
CA GLU A 397 36.39 26.86 0.77
C GLU A 397 36.18 25.65 -0.14
N PHE A 398 35.92 24.47 0.47
CA PHE A 398 35.69 23.24 -0.27
C PHE A 398 34.32 22.61 0.01
N ALA A 399 33.70 22.93 1.12
CA ALA A 399 32.42 22.36 1.49
C ALA A 399 31.53 23.34 2.22
N LYS A 400 30.22 23.23 1.99
CA LYS A 400 29.17 23.88 2.79
C LYS A 400 28.16 22.79 3.20
N LEU A 401 27.83 22.76 4.49
CA LEU A 401 26.85 21.86 5.07
C LEU A 401 25.62 22.66 5.51
N ASN A 402 24.46 22.34 4.96
CA ASN A 402 23.18 22.93 5.36
C ASN A 402 22.27 21.85 5.89
N LEU A 403 21.94 21.89 7.17
CA LEU A 403 20.97 20.98 7.77
C LEU A 403 19.57 21.60 7.71
N ASN A 404 18.66 20.99 6.99
CA ASN A 404 17.24 21.31 7.07
C ASN A 404 16.58 20.47 8.17
N LYS A 405 16.33 21.10 9.31
CA LYS A 405 15.73 20.44 10.49
C LYS A 405 14.28 19.98 10.25
N SER A 406 13.56 20.67 9.36
CA SER A 406 12.14 20.35 9.10
C SER A 406 11.96 19.14 8.18
N THR A 407 12.92 18.86 7.30
CA THR A 407 12.89 17.71 6.39
C THR A 407 13.84 16.59 6.80
N GLU A 408 14.62 16.78 7.88
CA GLU A 408 15.68 15.86 8.28
C GLU A 408 16.67 15.56 7.13
N GLU A 409 17.04 16.60 6.38
CA GLU A 409 17.94 16.50 5.24
C GLU A 409 19.18 17.36 5.45
N LEU A 410 20.34 16.79 5.17
CA LEU A 410 21.61 17.48 5.08
C LEU A 410 21.93 17.75 3.62
N GLN A 411 21.97 19.01 3.24
CA GLN A 411 22.51 19.40 1.94
C GLN A 411 24.02 19.57 2.07
N VAL A 412 24.76 18.74 1.34
CA VAL A 412 26.21 18.82 1.21
C VAL A 412 26.50 19.46 -0.13
N SER A 413 27.11 20.66 -0.12
CA SER A 413 27.58 21.33 -1.32
C SER A 413 29.11 21.30 -1.31
N LEU A 414 29.68 20.58 -2.28
CA LEU A 414 31.13 20.57 -2.53
C LEU A 414 31.45 21.66 -3.55
N ILE A 415 32.36 22.52 -3.18
CA ILE A 415 32.77 23.67 -4.00
C ILE A 415 34.06 23.30 -4.73
N ALA A 416 34.14 23.61 -6.00
CA ALA A 416 35.34 23.38 -6.79
C ALA A 416 36.51 24.19 -6.16
N GLY A 417 37.58 23.49 -5.82
CA GLY A 417 38.78 24.13 -5.25
C GLY A 417 39.38 25.17 -6.18
N THR A 418 40.16 26.06 -5.61
CA THR A 418 40.84 27.14 -6.35
C THR A 418 41.96 26.61 -7.24
N PRO A 419 42.26 27.30 -8.37
CA PRO A 419 43.17 26.83 -9.39
C PRO A 419 44.66 26.98 -9.05
N HIS A 420 45.06 26.82 -7.82
CA HIS A 420 46.46 26.96 -7.42
C HIS A 420 47.13 25.61 -7.16
N ASN A 421 48.25 25.36 -7.84
CA ASN A 421 49.10 24.18 -7.76
C ASN A 421 49.67 23.81 -6.37
N TYR A 422 49.27 24.51 -5.33
CA TYR A 422 49.73 24.27 -3.95
C TYR A 422 49.02 23.15 -3.23
N PHE A 423 47.94 22.60 -3.80
CA PHE A 423 47.05 21.64 -3.12
C PHE A 423 46.94 20.29 -3.79
N ASP A 424 47.88 19.94 -4.69
CA ASP A 424 47.87 18.70 -5.49
C ASP A 424 47.75 17.41 -4.63
N SER A 425 48.05 17.52 -3.34
CA SER A 425 48.00 16.40 -2.40
C SER A 425 47.08 16.63 -1.19
N THR A 426 46.36 17.75 -1.15
CA THR A 426 45.51 18.05 -0.01
C THR A 426 44.07 17.66 -0.30
N TYR A 427 43.54 16.77 0.47
CA TYR A 427 42.16 16.37 0.36
C TYR A 427 41.48 16.25 1.72
N ALA A 428 40.16 16.33 1.69
CA ALA A 428 39.28 16.07 2.81
C ALA A 428 38.28 15.03 2.45
N SER A 429 37.75 14.33 3.42
CA SER A 429 36.58 13.48 3.24
C SER A 429 35.42 14.01 4.06
N ILE A 430 34.22 13.87 3.48
CA ILE A 430 32.96 14.11 4.17
C ILE A 430 32.24 12.76 4.24
N LYS A 431 31.91 12.34 5.46
CA LYS A 431 31.29 11.07 5.72
C LYS A 431 30.09 11.26 6.64
N VAL A 432 28.95 10.71 6.24
CA VAL A 432 27.72 10.70 7.06
C VAL A 432 27.44 9.25 7.47
N GLN A 433 27.24 9.05 8.77
CA GLN A 433 26.90 7.74 9.35
C GLN A 433 25.56 7.82 10.05
N ASP A 434 24.76 6.79 9.90
CA ASP A 434 23.50 6.64 10.63
C ASP A 434 23.72 6.17 12.09
N THR A 435 22.65 6.07 12.85
CA THR A 435 22.67 5.64 14.26
C THR A 435 23.16 4.21 14.46
N SER A 436 23.26 3.40 13.40
CA SER A 436 23.84 2.05 13.44
C SER A 436 25.33 2.03 13.10
N GLY A 437 25.91 3.18 12.72
CA GLY A 437 27.27 3.31 12.22
C GLY A 437 27.46 2.99 10.75
N LYS A 438 26.36 2.71 10.04
CA LYS A 438 26.40 2.50 8.59
C LYS A 438 26.67 3.81 7.88
N VAL A 439 27.63 3.80 6.97
CA VAL A 439 27.94 4.95 6.12
C VAL A 439 26.84 5.12 5.08
N VAL A 440 26.12 6.24 5.13
CA VAL A 440 25.04 6.59 4.19
C VAL A 440 25.50 7.57 3.11
N TYR A 441 26.59 8.29 3.35
CA TYR A 441 27.26 9.13 2.37
C TYR A 441 28.76 9.18 2.66
N ASN A 442 29.59 9.11 1.63
CA ASN A 442 31.04 9.30 1.72
C ASN A 442 31.54 9.91 0.43
N LYS A 443 32.30 11.01 0.55
CA LYS A 443 32.91 11.69 -0.57
C LYS A 443 34.27 12.22 -0.19
N GLU A 444 35.26 11.95 -1.02
CA GLU A 444 36.59 12.58 -0.94
C GLU A 444 36.65 13.81 -1.84
N VAL A 445 37.33 14.86 -1.38
CA VAL A 445 37.45 16.15 -2.06
C VAL A 445 38.92 16.50 -2.19
N TYR A 446 39.34 16.75 -3.41
CA TYR A 446 40.72 17.10 -3.77
C TYR A 446 40.83 18.61 -4.05
N GLY A 447 41.92 19.24 -3.61
CA GLY A 447 42.05 20.70 -3.62
C GLY A 447 42.22 21.36 -4.98
N ASN A 448 42.59 20.60 -6.04
CA ASN A 448 42.98 21.17 -7.33
C ASN A 448 42.06 20.88 -8.52
N THR A 449 40.94 20.22 -8.32
CA THR A 449 40.09 19.78 -9.45
C THR A 449 38.68 20.36 -9.40
N GLN A 450 38.32 21.11 -10.45
CA GLN A 450 36.92 21.52 -10.72
C GLN A 450 35.96 20.31 -10.87
N GLN A 451 36.50 19.10 -10.97
CA GLN A 451 35.73 17.87 -11.18
C GLN A 451 34.96 17.37 -9.96
N ASN A 452 35.20 17.96 -8.79
CA ASN A 452 34.59 17.52 -7.52
C ASN A 452 33.45 18.40 -7.01
N ALA A 453 33.06 19.43 -7.78
CA ALA A 453 31.87 20.23 -7.41
C ALA A 453 30.62 19.36 -7.48
N GLU A 454 29.94 19.22 -6.38
CA GLU A 454 28.74 18.40 -6.24
C GLU A 454 27.77 19.05 -5.25
N SER A 455 26.48 19.01 -5.52
CA SER A 455 25.46 19.31 -4.52
C SER A 455 24.61 18.06 -4.31
N LYS A 456 24.60 17.55 -3.11
CA LYS A 456 23.91 16.32 -2.74
C LYS A 456 23.03 16.53 -1.51
N THR A 457 21.78 16.12 -1.61
CA THR A 457 20.90 16.01 -0.44
C THR A 457 21.04 14.62 0.18
N VAL A 458 21.42 14.57 1.45
CA VAL A 458 21.60 13.33 2.20
C VAL A 458 20.53 13.30 3.30
N PRO A 459 19.63 12.29 3.30
CA PRO A 459 18.70 12.13 4.40
C PRO A 459 19.45 11.84 5.70
N VAL A 460 19.14 12.57 6.76
CA VAL A 460 19.74 12.41 8.08
C VAL A 460 18.66 12.40 9.15
N LYS A 461 18.93 11.75 10.26
CA LYS A 461 18.04 11.71 11.44
C LYS A 461 18.82 12.19 12.66
N VAL A 462 18.07 12.60 13.67
CA VAL A 462 18.68 12.87 14.99
C VAL A 462 19.49 11.64 15.43
N GLY A 463 20.72 11.89 15.88
CA GLY A 463 21.69 10.85 16.24
C GLY A 463 22.60 10.40 15.09
N ASN A 464 22.42 10.88 13.85
CA ASN A 464 23.40 10.66 12.78
C ASN A 464 24.66 11.51 13.02
N PHE A 465 25.80 11.05 12.49
CA PHE A 465 27.08 11.73 12.62
C PHE A 465 27.61 12.18 11.27
N ILE A 466 28.19 13.35 11.23
CA ILE A 466 28.88 13.92 10.07
C ILE A 466 30.34 14.13 10.45
N GLU A 467 31.23 13.40 9.79
CA GLU A 467 32.66 13.51 10.00
C GLU A 467 33.29 14.19 8.78
N LEU A 468 34.01 15.31 9.02
CA LEU A 468 34.90 15.91 8.05
C LEU A 468 36.33 15.62 8.50
N THR A 469 37.14 15.05 7.61
CA THR A 469 38.50 14.66 7.89
C THR A 469 39.42 15.29 6.87
N HIS A 470 40.48 15.93 7.36
CA HIS A 470 41.60 16.35 6.55
C HIS A 470 42.54 15.14 6.35
N LEU A 471 42.71 14.71 5.13
CA LEU A 471 43.51 13.55 4.77
C LEU A 471 44.96 14.01 4.40
N GLU A 472 45.95 13.15 4.60
CA GLU A 472 47.39 13.50 4.58
C GLU A 472 47.86 14.09 3.24
N GLY A 473 48.77 15.06 3.28
CA GLY A 473 49.49 15.61 2.12
C GLY A 473 49.88 17.10 2.21
N ALA A 474 49.23 17.89 3.06
CA ALA A 474 49.59 19.30 3.19
C ALA A 474 50.04 19.62 4.60
N GLU A 475 51.32 19.65 4.85
CA GLU A 475 51.92 20.08 6.12
C GLU A 475 51.55 21.50 6.53
N ARG A 476 50.86 22.28 5.68
CA ARG A 476 50.57 23.70 5.87
C ARG A 476 49.10 24.08 5.86
N ALA A 477 48.19 23.18 5.47
CA ALA A 477 46.77 23.47 5.44
C ALA A 477 46.06 22.93 6.70
N ILE A 478 45.17 23.71 7.25
CA ILE A 478 44.41 23.37 8.45
C ILE A 478 42.93 23.39 8.07
N LEU A 479 42.22 22.34 8.44
CA LEU A 479 40.77 22.31 8.29
C LEU A 479 40.16 23.41 9.17
N THR A 480 39.41 24.30 8.57
CA THR A 480 38.83 25.45 9.26
C THR A 480 37.34 25.56 8.92
N ASN A 481 36.53 25.76 9.97
CA ASN A 481 35.15 26.20 9.83
C ASN A 481 35.15 27.75 9.70
N LEU A 482 34.51 28.22 8.64
CA LEU A 482 34.38 29.65 8.31
C LEU A 482 33.01 30.20 8.72
N ASP A 483 32.33 29.64 9.71
CA ASP A 483 31.07 30.19 10.19
C ASP A 483 31.20 31.69 10.52
N ASN A 484 30.19 32.47 10.13
CA ASN A 484 30.20 33.94 10.13
C ASN A 484 30.48 34.57 11.49
N ASN A 485 30.41 33.82 12.58
CA ASN A 485 30.61 34.33 13.94
C ASN A 485 31.79 33.73 14.71
N LYS A 486 32.38 32.62 14.25
CA LYS A 486 33.50 31.94 14.94
C LYS A 486 34.33 31.12 13.94
N ARG A 487 35.46 31.71 13.51
CA ARG A 487 36.45 30.92 12.78
C ARG A 487 37.09 29.91 13.73
N GLU A 488 36.94 28.64 13.47
CA GLU A 488 37.49 27.54 14.27
C GLU A 488 38.33 26.59 13.41
N SER A 489 39.55 26.32 13.85
CA SER A 489 40.49 25.42 13.14
C SER A 489 40.62 24.10 13.87
N PHE A 490 40.74 23.00 13.10
CA PHE A 490 40.83 21.64 13.59
C PHE A 490 42.08 20.94 13.06
N ASP A 491 42.78 20.21 13.92
CA ASP A 491 44.05 19.57 13.54
C ASP A 491 43.89 18.54 12.40
N LYS A 492 42.93 17.62 12.53
CA LYS A 492 42.73 16.53 11.54
C LYS A 492 41.27 16.31 11.17
N LYS A 493 40.36 16.46 12.10
CA LYS A 493 38.94 16.19 11.86
C LYS A 493 38.01 16.98 12.78
N VAL A 494 36.78 17.11 12.32
CA VAL A 494 35.66 17.58 13.12
C VAL A 494 34.48 16.61 12.94
N ILE A 495 33.75 16.35 14.02
CA ILE A 495 32.59 15.49 14.01
C ILE A 495 31.40 16.29 14.53
N TYR A 496 30.31 16.25 13.81
CA TYR A 496 29.01 16.78 14.22
C TYR A 496 28.01 15.65 14.43
N GLU A 497 27.26 15.74 15.52
CA GLU A 497 26.05 14.96 15.75
C GLU A 497 24.83 15.76 15.28
N VAL A 498 23.94 15.14 14.55
CA VAL A 498 22.64 15.71 14.18
C VAL A 498 21.73 15.65 15.39
N THR A 499 21.35 16.81 15.93
CA THR A 499 20.44 16.91 17.07
C THR A 499 19.13 17.60 16.64
N LYS A 500 18.13 17.56 17.50
CA LYS A 500 16.87 18.31 17.28
C LYS A 500 17.09 19.82 17.16
N ASP A 501 18.19 20.33 17.73
CA ASP A 501 18.52 21.76 17.76
C ASP A 501 19.50 22.16 16.64
N GLY A 502 20.04 21.20 15.87
CA GLY A 502 20.99 21.40 14.79
C GLY A 502 22.23 20.52 14.88
N LEU A 503 23.29 20.91 14.18
CA LEU A 503 24.58 20.22 14.24
C LEU A 503 25.30 20.55 15.53
N LYS A 504 25.62 19.55 16.32
CA LYS A 504 26.38 19.67 17.57
C LYS A 504 27.76 19.05 17.39
N LYS A 505 28.81 19.83 17.58
CA LYS A 505 30.19 19.33 17.59
C LYS A 505 30.39 18.32 18.72
N VAL A 506 30.99 17.19 18.42
CA VAL A 506 31.33 16.13 19.38
C VAL A 506 32.78 15.67 19.19
N ASN A 507 33.40 15.15 20.25
CA ASN A 507 34.81 14.73 20.20
C ASN A 507 35.00 13.35 19.57
N GLN A 508 33.95 12.52 19.58
CA GLN A 508 33.98 11.17 19.05
C GLN A 508 32.55 10.72 18.62
N ILE A 509 32.49 9.77 17.70
CA ILE A 509 31.25 9.08 17.33
C ILE A 509 30.98 8.03 18.41
N VAL A 510 29.91 8.23 19.16
CA VAL A 510 29.38 7.22 20.08
C VAL A 510 28.15 6.62 19.45
N ILE A 511 28.33 5.48 18.79
CA ILE A 511 27.19 4.71 18.29
C ILE A 511 26.61 3.98 19.49
N PRO A 512 25.32 4.20 19.81
CA PRO A 512 24.68 3.39 20.84
C PRO A 512 24.83 1.91 20.48
N LYS A 513 25.29 1.11 21.41
CA LYS A 513 25.31 -0.34 21.20
C LYS A 513 23.91 -0.79 20.83
N PRO A 514 23.74 -1.57 19.75
CA PRO A 514 22.42 -2.10 19.43
C PRO A 514 21.84 -2.78 20.66
N ASP A 515 20.60 -2.42 20.96
CA ASP A 515 19.88 -3.09 22.02
C ASP A 515 19.67 -4.55 21.65
N THR A 516 20.18 -5.44 22.49
CA THR A 516 20.07 -6.90 22.32
C THR A 516 19.39 -7.56 23.50
N GLU A 517 18.99 -6.76 24.47
CA GLU A 517 18.26 -7.25 25.64
C GLU A 517 16.77 -7.34 25.28
N ALA A 518 16.16 -8.44 25.65
CA ALA A 518 14.73 -8.61 25.42
C ALA A 518 13.95 -8.09 26.63
N PRO A 519 12.73 -7.54 26.43
CA PRO A 519 11.86 -7.17 27.53
C PRO A 519 11.63 -8.31 28.51
N THR A 520 11.29 -7.98 29.73
CA THR A 520 10.84 -8.96 30.72
C THR A 520 9.56 -9.65 30.27
N GLN A 521 9.38 -10.90 30.68
CA GLN A 521 8.16 -11.66 30.42
C GLN A 521 6.93 -10.90 30.94
N PRO A 522 5.84 -10.75 30.14
CA PRO A 522 4.58 -10.25 30.65
C PRO A 522 4.00 -11.20 31.71
N LEU A 523 3.75 -10.68 32.90
CA LEU A 523 3.23 -11.46 34.01
C LEU A 523 1.77 -11.11 34.29
N GLY A 524 1.08 -11.96 35.03
CA GLY A 524 -0.27 -11.70 35.52
C GLY A 524 -1.33 -11.61 34.40
N LEU A 525 -1.15 -12.36 33.31
CA LEU A 525 -2.18 -12.45 32.27
C LEU A 525 -3.45 -13.09 32.84
N TYR A 526 -4.58 -12.38 32.72
CA TYR A 526 -5.89 -12.86 33.14
C TYR A 526 -6.99 -12.33 32.22
N ALA A 527 -8.14 -12.99 32.24
CA ALA A 527 -9.33 -12.51 31.56
C ALA A 527 -10.15 -11.66 32.54
N SER A 528 -10.35 -10.39 32.23
CA SER A 528 -11.17 -9.47 33.04
C SER A 528 -12.65 -9.57 32.71
N ASP A 529 -13.00 -9.97 31.50
CA ASP A 529 -14.37 -10.32 31.10
C ASP A 529 -14.36 -11.45 30.08
N VAL A 530 -15.35 -12.32 30.18
CA VAL A 530 -15.59 -13.43 29.27
C VAL A 530 -17.06 -13.48 28.92
N THR A 531 -17.38 -13.43 27.64
CA THR A 531 -18.74 -13.54 27.12
C THR A 531 -18.94 -14.83 26.33
N THR A 532 -20.02 -14.94 25.59
CA THR A 532 -20.25 -16.04 24.64
C THR A 532 -19.39 -15.92 23.39
N ASN A 533 -18.91 -14.71 23.04
CA ASN A 533 -18.21 -14.43 21.78
C ASN A 533 -17.01 -13.48 21.93
N SER A 534 -16.60 -13.14 23.15
CA SER A 534 -15.44 -12.30 23.40
C SER A 534 -14.72 -12.63 24.70
N VAL A 535 -13.45 -12.28 24.77
CA VAL A 535 -12.60 -12.36 25.96
C VAL A 535 -11.80 -11.06 26.07
N GLU A 536 -11.93 -10.33 27.18
CA GLU A 536 -11.05 -9.21 27.51
C GLU A 536 -9.88 -9.70 28.34
N LEU A 537 -8.66 -9.49 27.80
CA LEU A 537 -7.40 -9.86 28.44
C LEU A 537 -6.71 -8.65 29.06
N LYS A 538 -6.08 -8.85 30.22
CA LYS A 538 -5.21 -7.85 30.87
C LYS A 538 -3.97 -8.53 31.43
N TRP A 539 -2.86 -7.79 31.45
CA TRP A 539 -1.57 -8.25 31.99
C TRP A 539 -0.78 -7.09 32.60
N ASN A 540 0.24 -7.43 33.37
CA ASN A 540 1.14 -6.43 33.94
C ASN A 540 2.13 -5.92 32.87
N PRO A 541 2.51 -4.64 32.94
CA PRO A 541 3.51 -4.11 32.02
C PRO A 541 4.87 -4.81 32.20
N SER A 542 5.51 -5.11 31.09
CA SER A 542 6.91 -5.54 31.06
C SER A 542 7.84 -4.34 31.18
N THR A 543 9.07 -4.61 31.61
CA THR A 543 10.16 -3.62 31.65
C THR A 543 11.26 -4.02 30.68
N ASP A 544 12.02 -3.04 30.23
CA ASP A 544 13.15 -3.21 29.33
C ASP A 544 14.20 -2.10 29.58
N ASN A 545 15.45 -2.33 29.23
CA ASN A 545 16.54 -1.37 29.43
C ASN A 545 16.40 -0.09 28.60
N VAL A 546 15.75 -0.17 27.41
CA VAL A 546 15.45 0.98 26.53
C VAL A 546 13.96 1.30 26.55
N GLY A 547 13.10 0.29 26.58
CA GLY A 547 11.66 0.41 26.71
C GLY A 547 10.87 -0.56 25.86
N VAL A 548 9.71 -0.97 26.38
CA VAL A 548 8.77 -1.83 25.67
C VAL A 548 8.01 -0.99 24.65
N LYS A 549 8.01 -1.42 23.40
CA LYS A 549 7.32 -0.77 22.28
C LYS A 549 5.87 -1.25 22.16
N GLU A 550 5.67 -2.57 22.26
CA GLU A 550 4.38 -3.20 21.97
C GLU A 550 4.27 -4.59 22.58
N TYR A 551 3.05 -5.13 22.62
CA TYR A 551 2.78 -6.50 23.04
C TYR A 551 2.11 -7.27 21.90
N GLN A 552 2.53 -8.51 21.72
CA GLN A 552 1.94 -9.46 20.78
C GLN A 552 1.06 -10.43 21.53
N VAL A 553 -0.24 -10.45 21.19
CA VAL A 553 -1.22 -11.34 21.77
C VAL A 553 -1.37 -12.58 20.89
N LEU A 554 -1.22 -13.75 21.50
CA LEU A 554 -1.34 -15.04 20.84
C LEU A 554 -2.61 -15.76 21.32
N ARG A 555 -3.30 -16.41 20.40
CA ARG A 555 -4.40 -17.35 20.66
C ARG A 555 -4.07 -18.67 20.00
N ASP A 556 -4.13 -19.75 20.78
CA ASP A 556 -3.82 -21.13 20.34
C ASP A 556 -2.43 -21.23 19.65
N GLY A 557 -1.47 -20.41 20.15
CA GLY A 557 -0.11 -20.33 19.63
C GLY A 557 0.08 -19.42 18.41
N GLN A 558 -0.99 -18.84 17.84
CA GLN A 558 -0.94 -17.95 16.69
C GLN A 558 -1.06 -16.49 17.12
N LEU A 559 -0.23 -15.63 16.54
CA LEU A 559 -0.34 -14.18 16.73
C LEU A 559 -1.66 -13.67 16.15
N ILE A 560 -2.50 -13.07 17.01
CA ILE A 560 -3.79 -12.52 16.58
C ILE A 560 -3.80 -10.99 16.56
N GLN A 561 -2.98 -10.35 17.41
CA GLN A 561 -2.94 -8.88 17.46
C GLN A 561 -1.65 -8.38 18.09
N THR A 562 -1.27 -7.15 17.73
CA THR A 562 -0.22 -6.36 18.36
C THR A 562 -0.84 -5.09 18.93
N VAL A 563 -0.54 -4.79 20.22
CA VAL A 563 -1.09 -3.63 20.95
C VAL A 563 0.00 -2.89 21.71
N GLN A 564 -0.16 -1.59 21.91
CA GLN A 564 0.79 -0.78 22.69
C GLN A 564 0.50 -0.79 24.18
N GLY A 565 -0.73 -1.09 24.58
CA GLY A 565 -1.16 -1.16 25.98
C GLY A 565 -1.13 -2.58 26.54
N THR A 566 -1.55 -2.71 27.79
CA THR A 566 -1.59 -3.99 28.53
C THR A 566 -2.99 -4.60 28.59
N THR A 567 -3.83 -4.29 27.62
CA THR A 567 -5.19 -4.81 27.49
C THR A 567 -5.52 -5.12 26.04
N PHE A 568 -6.34 -6.16 25.84
CA PHE A 568 -6.83 -6.52 24.50
C PHE A 568 -8.17 -7.26 24.62
N THR A 569 -9.12 -6.97 23.74
CA THR A 569 -10.39 -7.70 23.63
C THR A 569 -10.43 -8.52 22.34
N ASP A 570 -10.42 -9.83 22.48
CA ASP A 570 -10.64 -10.76 21.39
C ASP A 570 -12.13 -10.97 21.15
N GLN A 571 -12.59 -10.82 19.92
CA GLN A 571 -13.99 -10.85 19.52
C GLN A 571 -14.26 -11.95 18.48
N ASN A 572 -15.53 -12.19 18.20
CA ASN A 572 -15.98 -13.19 17.21
C ASN A 572 -15.55 -14.61 17.57
N LEU A 573 -15.53 -14.91 18.85
CA LEU A 573 -15.25 -16.24 19.37
C LEU A 573 -16.49 -17.14 19.31
N THR A 574 -16.25 -18.43 19.27
CA THR A 574 -17.32 -19.44 19.34
C THR A 574 -17.70 -19.65 20.81
N ALA A 575 -19.00 -19.69 21.09
CA ALA A 575 -19.52 -20.00 22.44
C ALA A 575 -19.13 -21.41 22.89
N ASN A 576 -18.94 -21.59 24.19
CA ASN A 576 -18.61 -22.88 24.84
C ASN A 576 -17.30 -23.53 24.31
N LYS A 577 -16.39 -22.73 23.75
CA LYS A 577 -15.12 -23.19 23.20
C LYS A 577 -13.96 -22.70 24.07
N GLU A 578 -12.98 -23.57 24.30
CA GLU A 578 -11.74 -23.23 24.97
C GLU A 578 -10.73 -22.65 23.98
N TYR A 579 -10.04 -21.59 24.42
CA TYR A 579 -8.96 -20.91 23.74
C TYR A 579 -7.77 -20.76 24.71
N LYS A 580 -6.57 -20.80 24.18
CA LYS A 580 -5.33 -20.65 24.96
C LYS A 580 -4.66 -19.34 24.59
N TYR A 581 -4.57 -18.42 25.52
CA TYR A 581 -3.95 -17.11 25.31
C TYR A 581 -2.56 -17.04 25.91
N ALA A 582 -1.68 -16.31 25.25
CA ALA A 582 -0.39 -15.89 25.76
C ALA A 582 -0.05 -14.51 25.22
N VAL A 583 0.85 -13.80 25.90
CA VAL A 583 1.30 -12.46 25.49
C VAL A 583 2.83 -12.42 25.58
N ARG A 584 3.48 -11.73 24.65
CA ARG A 584 4.90 -11.41 24.72
C ARG A 584 5.13 -9.93 24.42
N ALA A 585 6.14 -9.36 25.06
CA ALA A 585 6.54 -7.97 24.85
C ALA A 585 7.59 -7.88 23.74
N VAL A 586 7.61 -6.77 23.02
CA VAL A 586 8.59 -6.44 21.98
C VAL A 586 9.09 -5.02 22.22
N ASP A 587 10.41 -4.81 22.14
CA ASP A 587 11.04 -3.50 22.24
C ASP A 587 11.14 -2.77 20.88
N ALA A 588 11.78 -1.62 20.86
CA ALA A 588 11.99 -0.84 19.66
C ALA A 588 13.06 -1.44 18.72
N ALA A 589 13.96 -2.27 19.24
CA ALA A 589 15.00 -2.97 18.47
C ALA A 589 14.49 -4.26 17.82
N GLY A 590 13.31 -4.74 18.24
CA GLY A 590 12.70 -5.97 17.75
C GLY A 590 13.00 -7.20 18.61
N ASN A 591 13.68 -7.04 19.77
CA ASN A 591 13.87 -8.14 20.69
C ASN A 591 12.54 -8.49 21.34
N THR A 592 12.32 -9.79 21.53
CA THR A 592 11.03 -10.31 21.98
C THR A 592 11.20 -11.08 23.28
N SER A 593 10.36 -10.78 24.26
CA SER A 593 10.37 -11.47 25.54
C SER A 593 9.96 -12.94 25.42
N ILE A 594 10.20 -13.69 26.47
CA ILE A 594 9.52 -14.97 26.73
C ILE A 594 8.03 -14.68 26.80
N GLN A 595 7.20 -15.61 26.32
CA GLN A 595 5.73 -15.53 26.45
C GLN A 595 5.30 -15.60 27.90
N SER A 596 4.19 -14.95 28.25
CA SER A 596 3.50 -15.17 29.51
C SER A 596 3.14 -16.65 29.69
N ASP A 597 2.77 -17.04 30.89
CA ASP A 597 2.11 -18.32 31.10
C ASP A 597 0.85 -18.40 30.22
N ILE A 598 0.55 -19.63 29.76
CA ILE A 598 -0.62 -19.89 28.94
C ILE A 598 -1.88 -19.79 29.80
N LEU A 599 -2.83 -18.95 29.40
CA LEU A 599 -4.12 -18.78 30.04
C LEU A 599 -5.20 -19.52 29.23
N PRO A 600 -5.68 -20.69 29.69
CA PRO A 600 -6.83 -21.33 29.07
C PRO A 600 -8.13 -20.64 29.50
N ILE A 601 -8.95 -20.24 28.55
CA ILE A 601 -10.23 -19.57 28.77
C ILE A 601 -11.31 -20.26 27.95
N LYS A 602 -12.39 -20.60 28.58
CA LYS A 602 -13.59 -21.11 27.93
C LYS A 602 -14.63 -20.00 27.84
N THR A 603 -15.10 -19.69 26.63
CA THR A 603 -16.21 -18.76 26.42
C THR A 603 -17.49 -19.29 27.06
N LYS A 604 -18.36 -18.37 27.47
CA LYS A 604 -19.66 -18.76 28.08
C LYS A 604 -20.53 -19.51 27.07
N ASP A 605 -21.39 -20.35 27.60
CA ASP A 605 -22.39 -21.04 26.79
C ASP A 605 -23.43 -20.06 26.24
N GLN A 606 -23.89 -20.31 25.04
CA GLN A 606 -25.00 -19.56 24.48
C GLN A 606 -26.28 -20.08 25.15
N ASN A 607 -26.81 -19.34 26.13
CA ASN A 607 -28.10 -19.65 26.68
C ASN A 607 -29.18 -19.46 25.62
N VAL A 608 -29.44 -20.48 24.84
CA VAL A 608 -30.62 -20.52 23.98
C VAL A 608 -31.81 -20.84 24.85
N SER A 609 -32.62 -19.84 25.16
CA SER A 609 -33.92 -20.07 25.79
C SER A 609 -34.94 -20.26 24.66
N TYR A 610 -35.58 -21.39 24.64
CA TYR A 610 -36.74 -21.61 23.77
C TYR A 610 -38.01 -21.19 24.46
N GLU A 611 -38.98 -20.71 23.67
CA GLU A 611 -40.35 -20.42 24.18
C GLU A 611 -40.96 -21.68 24.79
N LYS A 612 -41.73 -21.48 25.87
CA LYS A 612 -42.47 -22.60 26.46
C LYS A 612 -43.58 -23.04 25.51
N TRP A 613 -43.66 -24.33 25.30
CA TRP A 613 -44.73 -24.88 24.47
C TRP A 613 -46.10 -24.57 25.01
N ASP A 614 -47.00 -24.11 24.14
CA ASP A 614 -48.40 -23.80 24.45
C ASP A 614 -49.32 -24.72 23.58
N PRO A 615 -50.15 -25.59 24.19
CA PRO A 615 -51.01 -26.50 23.48
C PRO A 615 -52.06 -25.82 22.56
N LYS A 616 -52.32 -24.53 22.75
CA LYS A 616 -53.28 -23.75 21.92
C LYS A 616 -52.63 -22.95 20.80
N LYS A 617 -51.33 -22.80 20.79
CA LYS A 617 -50.62 -22.01 19.80
C LYS A 617 -50.46 -22.75 18.48
N ALA A 618 -50.43 -22.00 17.38
CA ALA A 618 -50.04 -22.52 16.06
C ALA A 618 -48.51 -22.62 16.01
N TYR A 619 -48.00 -23.69 15.43
CA TYR A 619 -46.60 -23.93 15.20
C TYR A 619 -46.32 -24.25 13.72
N THR A 620 -45.18 -23.81 13.25
CA THR A 620 -44.69 -24.16 11.90
C THR A 620 -43.57 -25.18 12.02
N LYS A 621 -43.39 -25.97 10.96
CA LYS A 621 -42.29 -26.93 10.89
C LYS A 621 -40.95 -26.22 11.17
N GLY A 622 -40.16 -26.74 12.11
CA GLY A 622 -38.89 -26.21 12.56
C GLY A 622 -38.96 -25.32 13.77
N ASP A 623 -40.16 -24.94 14.26
CA ASP A 623 -40.29 -24.22 15.51
C ASP A 623 -39.75 -25.05 16.66
N LYS A 624 -39.03 -24.39 17.59
CA LYS A 624 -38.39 -25.02 18.73
C LYS A 624 -38.97 -24.50 20.04
N VAL A 625 -39.33 -25.40 20.92
CA VAL A 625 -39.95 -25.09 22.21
C VAL A 625 -39.35 -25.87 23.37
N GLU A 626 -39.52 -25.37 24.57
CA GLU A 626 -39.25 -26.07 25.83
C GLU A 626 -40.54 -26.53 26.47
N TYR A 627 -40.57 -27.79 26.94
CA TYR A 627 -41.64 -28.31 27.75
C TYR A 627 -41.08 -29.24 28.82
N GLN A 628 -41.36 -28.92 30.11
CA GLN A 628 -40.88 -29.67 31.28
C GLN A 628 -39.38 -29.96 31.29
N GLY A 629 -38.55 -28.96 30.92
CA GLY A 629 -37.07 -29.07 30.88
C GLY A 629 -36.53 -29.88 29.72
N LYS A 630 -37.35 -30.25 28.73
CA LYS A 630 -36.96 -30.93 27.50
C LYS A 630 -37.25 -30.02 26.29
N PHE A 631 -36.47 -30.21 25.22
CA PHE A 631 -36.59 -29.39 24.00
C PHE A 631 -37.14 -30.22 22.86
N TYR A 632 -38.03 -29.61 22.09
CA TYR A 632 -38.74 -30.23 20.98
C TYR A 632 -38.74 -29.35 19.76
N GLU A 633 -38.62 -29.93 18.59
CA GLU A 633 -38.75 -29.28 17.31
C GLU A 633 -39.96 -29.78 16.53
N ALA A 634 -40.76 -28.87 15.97
CA ALA A 634 -41.95 -29.20 15.21
C ALA A 634 -41.56 -29.85 13.87
N VAL A 635 -42.01 -31.09 13.62
CA VAL A 635 -41.72 -31.82 12.38
C VAL A 635 -42.67 -31.47 11.23
N GLN A 636 -43.82 -30.87 11.56
CA GLN A 636 -44.78 -30.32 10.62
C GLN A 636 -45.52 -29.12 11.23
N SER A 637 -46.14 -28.31 10.36
CA SER A 637 -46.96 -27.18 10.83
C SER A 637 -48.34 -27.67 11.22
N TYR A 638 -48.86 -27.12 12.35
CA TYR A 638 -50.20 -27.47 12.83
C TYR A 638 -50.77 -26.35 13.71
N GLN A 639 -52.08 -26.36 13.92
CA GLN A 639 -52.76 -25.51 14.88
C GLN A 639 -53.03 -26.31 16.16
N GLY A 640 -52.56 -25.80 17.29
CA GLY A 640 -52.84 -26.40 18.59
C GLY A 640 -54.36 -26.40 18.92
N ASN A 641 -54.84 -27.48 19.50
CA ASN A 641 -56.25 -27.66 19.85
C ASN A 641 -56.49 -27.61 21.38
N GLY A 642 -55.43 -27.37 22.17
CA GLY A 642 -55.47 -27.34 23.64
C GLY A 642 -55.13 -28.68 24.29
N ASP A 643 -54.86 -29.74 23.56
CA ASP A 643 -54.48 -31.03 24.12
C ASP A 643 -53.02 -31.06 24.57
N PRO A 644 -52.75 -31.20 25.88
CA PRO A 644 -51.38 -31.13 26.42
C PRO A 644 -50.54 -32.37 26.06
N THR A 645 -51.10 -33.39 25.48
CA THR A 645 -50.35 -34.60 25.08
C THR A 645 -49.68 -34.49 23.72
N TRP A 646 -50.07 -33.51 22.91
CA TRP A 646 -49.56 -33.35 21.54
C TRP A 646 -48.03 -33.06 21.48
N ILE A 647 -47.42 -32.53 22.54
CA ILE A 647 -45.95 -32.36 22.61
C ILE A 647 -45.21 -33.72 22.54
N PHE A 648 -45.84 -34.80 22.91
CA PHE A 648 -45.28 -36.17 22.87
C PHE A 648 -45.60 -36.92 21.59
N ALA A 649 -46.41 -36.35 20.70
CA ALA A 649 -46.76 -36.97 19.42
C ALA A 649 -45.59 -36.84 18.47
N LEU A 650 -44.88 -37.94 18.16
CA LEU A 650 -43.71 -37.95 17.26
C LEU A 650 -44.04 -37.52 15.80
N SER A 651 -45.29 -37.52 15.42
CA SER A 651 -45.76 -36.95 14.16
C SER A 651 -45.79 -35.43 14.15
N LEU A 652 -45.78 -34.79 15.32
CA LEU A 652 -45.83 -33.33 15.48
C LEU A 652 -44.51 -32.77 16.03
N TRP A 653 -43.87 -33.46 16.97
CA TRP A 653 -42.71 -33.01 17.70
C TRP A 653 -41.61 -34.07 17.79
N GLN A 654 -40.40 -33.67 17.55
CA GLN A 654 -39.21 -34.48 17.73
C GLN A 654 -38.35 -33.91 18.88
N PRO A 655 -38.06 -34.75 19.92
CA PRO A 655 -37.16 -34.29 20.97
C PRO A 655 -35.72 -34.10 20.42
N PHE A 656 -35.07 -33.01 20.85
CA PHE A 656 -33.65 -32.79 20.55
C PHE A 656 -32.88 -32.41 21.80
N LYS A 657 -31.56 -32.59 21.76
CA LYS A 657 -30.67 -32.11 22.85
C LYS A 657 -30.06 -30.79 22.43
N MET A 658 -29.98 -29.81 23.33
CA MET A 658 -29.09 -28.67 23.10
C MET A 658 -27.66 -29.20 22.96
N ILE A 659 -27.01 -28.82 21.86
CA ILE A 659 -25.60 -29.15 21.58
C ILE A 659 -24.75 -28.10 22.25
#